data_705d8247ba4a5be91e61079aca3ec748
#
_entry.id   705d8247ba4a5be91e61079aca3ec748
#
_cell.length_a   1.000
_cell.length_b   1.000
_cell.length_c   1.000
_cell.angle_alpha   90.00
_cell.angle_beta   90.00
_cell.angle_gamma   90.00
#
_symmetry.space_group_name_H-M   'P 1'
#
loop_
_entity.id
_entity.type
_entity.pdbx_description
1 polymer ?
#
loop_
_entity_poly.entity_id
_entity_poly.type
_entity_poly.pdbx_seq_one_letter_code
_entity_poly.pdbx_strand_id
1 'polypeptide(L)'
;MQTISATYGNLSLVIPAFQEENGIRQAILEAEEALSNLNLSDYEILIIDDGSSDSTYKAAQETAALYSHTRIIRHEKNLGYGAALRTGFEASRYEFIAFTDADCQFHLEDLAKLFDNIKNSDIAVGYRFDRQDPKLRIFLSRGYNLLVHSLLGSGVKDCDCALKLFRKNALNKILPEARNFFVNTEMLHKAACHNLNITEVPVRHRMRYAGKSKVGWKEVPKTLKTLVPYWFSNHLFNASETQGTISKEKKGNLLAYFTGCVILLLFSALLFGARLRTPLLEPQEARYAEVPREMLLNNEWVVPLLHGKPYLDKPPLSYWAVMGLYQIFGIEDWAARLLPCLCGIAIILVVVSWGYFAGAPWEGLLAGFILCLTNRFIYLERMLAPDSLLCLWTTLGLCLGYLACTQKKMNLACWLGYSLCIGLGFLTKGPVALVLLAVPIVLWTFLDKRTLKPSLGMWGFALITAILITLPWQIAVSIREPDFFHHFYVGQNLLRYVAPLDHEEPFWFFLPHLFLGTIPWIFLLPGFITTICKPNSNKQSMGSFAGFGLIAGVVIFTFFSIGGSKRPIYLLPVLPPLAIILGCQVMALVTQKREKIVWQSILIPGTEGSFNFLGIILLIGLGISFAGIFRGLLKPDTGFLLGFLFLTSLCIWVIVKAALPDKKMSFAVTGAFLFLTLYLGVSELLPAYNQLFSIRGQLRAHLKFEKKKPSLVVCYPHLWDSAPFYLPETEVISFSRSEKSQMILFLNQRPNTLLLIKSGKDRKELVQELPQHLEFITDAQQGTVTVGWIRKKSDEHLQGNLVP
;
A
#
# COMPACT_ATOMS: atom_id res chain seq x y z
N MET A 1 25.50 -59.30 -34.26
CA MET A 1 25.95 -57.92 -34.17
C MET A 1 25.57 -57.42 -32.74
N GLN A 2 26.58 -57.45 -31.84
CA GLN A 2 26.39 -56.83 -30.51
C GLN A 2 26.35 -55.30 -30.73
N THR A 3 25.21 -54.72 -30.46
CA THR A 3 25.09 -53.26 -30.32
C THR A 3 25.98 -52.82 -29.19
N ILE A 4 27.08 -52.11 -29.50
CA ILE A 4 27.93 -51.43 -28.51
C ILE A 4 27.02 -50.40 -27.86
N SER A 5 26.51 -50.72 -26.65
CA SER A 5 25.71 -49.78 -25.82
C SER A 5 26.66 -48.62 -25.41
N ALA A 6 26.32 -47.41 -25.83
CA ALA A 6 27.13 -46.24 -25.50
C ALA A 6 27.21 -46.09 -23.96
N THR A 7 28.43 -45.89 -23.45
CA THR A 7 28.64 -45.62 -22.04
C THR A 7 28.02 -44.28 -21.61
N TYR A 8 27.39 -44.24 -20.47
CA TYR A 8 26.69 -43.03 -19.93
C TYR A 8 27.65 -41.91 -19.44
N GLY A 9 28.95 -42.16 -19.36
CA GLY A 9 29.92 -41.21 -18.80
C GLY A 9 30.10 -41.38 -17.29
N ASN A 10 30.68 -40.38 -16.60
CA ASN A 10 31.06 -40.47 -15.18
C ASN A 10 29.98 -39.83 -14.28
N LEU A 11 29.65 -40.48 -13.15
CA LEU A 11 28.55 -40.05 -12.24
C LEU A 11 29.04 -39.88 -10.81
N SER A 12 28.71 -38.74 -10.17
CA SER A 12 28.74 -38.58 -8.72
C SER A 12 27.31 -38.71 -8.17
N LEU A 13 27.07 -39.71 -7.32
CA LEU A 13 25.80 -39.88 -6.61
C LEU A 13 25.91 -39.34 -5.19
N VAL A 14 25.10 -38.33 -4.82
CA VAL A 14 25.05 -37.70 -3.51
C VAL A 14 23.90 -38.28 -2.70
N ILE A 15 24.17 -38.74 -1.48
CA ILE A 15 23.18 -39.29 -0.53
C ILE A 15 23.32 -38.55 0.80
N PRO A 16 22.46 -37.54 1.09
CA PRO A 16 22.41 -36.89 2.39
C PRO A 16 21.79 -37.82 3.43
N ALA A 17 22.40 -37.88 4.61
CA ALA A 17 21.96 -38.74 5.74
C ALA A 17 21.90 -37.94 7.05
N PHE A 18 20.85 -38.12 7.81
CA PHE A 18 20.70 -37.57 9.17
C PHE A 18 19.79 -38.48 10.01
N GLN A 19 20.33 -39.09 11.04
CA GLN A 19 19.63 -40.04 11.90
C GLN A 19 18.95 -41.19 11.10
N GLU A 20 19.73 -41.86 10.27
CA GLU A 20 19.30 -42.98 9.41
C GLU A 20 20.13 -44.27 9.70
N GLU A 21 20.47 -44.51 10.96
CA GLU A 21 21.29 -45.66 11.39
C GLU A 21 20.78 -46.99 10.88
N ASN A 22 19.45 -47.17 10.78
CA ASN A 22 18.81 -48.41 10.33
C ASN A 22 18.69 -48.56 8.80
N GLY A 23 18.87 -47.45 8.03
CA GLY A 23 18.70 -47.44 6.58
C GLY A 23 19.99 -47.23 5.79
N ILE A 24 20.96 -46.51 6.37
CA ILE A 24 22.13 -46.04 5.62
C ILE A 24 22.99 -47.20 5.05
N ARG A 25 23.11 -48.32 5.72
CA ARG A 25 23.84 -49.48 5.18
C ARG A 25 23.17 -49.99 3.91
N GLN A 26 21.85 -50.16 3.95
CA GLN A 26 21.09 -50.61 2.78
C GLN A 26 21.15 -49.61 1.61
N ALA A 27 21.08 -48.29 1.90
CA ALA A 27 21.18 -47.25 0.91
C ALA A 27 22.52 -47.30 0.16
N ILE A 28 23.64 -47.55 0.90
CA ILE A 28 24.95 -47.67 0.29
C ILE A 28 25.06 -48.96 -0.58
N LEU A 29 24.59 -50.11 -0.06
CA LEU A 29 24.60 -51.36 -0.81
C LEU A 29 23.77 -51.29 -2.09
N GLU A 30 22.54 -50.72 -2.01
CA GLU A 30 21.70 -50.56 -3.21
C GLU A 30 22.33 -49.57 -4.22
N ALA A 31 23.00 -48.51 -3.74
CA ALA A 31 23.69 -47.58 -4.62
C ALA A 31 24.87 -48.21 -5.33
N GLU A 32 25.70 -48.98 -4.63
CA GLU A 32 26.79 -49.71 -5.23
C GLU A 32 26.33 -50.76 -6.24
N GLU A 33 25.32 -51.55 -5.89
CA GLU A 33 24.73 -52.56 -6.77
C GLU A 33 24.12 -51.90 -8.04
N ALA A 34 23.32 -50.82 -7.88
CA ALA A 34 22.72 -50.15 -9.01
C ALA A 34 23.74 -49.50 -9.94
N LEU A 35 24.75 -48.79 -9.36
CA LEU A 35 25.77 -48.09 -10.18
C LEU A 35 26.73 -49.03 -10.86
N SER A 36 27.11 -50.13 -10.23
CA SER A 36 27.96 -51.16 -10.85
C SER A 36 27.29 -51.86 -12.05
N ASN A 37 25.95 -51.96 -12.02
CA ASN A 37 25.14 -52.53 -13.09
C ASN A 37 24.79 -51.55 -14.22
N LEU A 38 25.01 -50.23 -13.98
CA LEU A 38 24.82 -49.22 -15.01
C LEU A 38 26.09 -49.17 -15.90
N ASN A 39 25.90 -48.95 -17.20
CA ASN A 39 26.97 -48.81 -18.14
C ASN A 39 27.72 -47.47 -18.01
N LEU A 40 28.29 -47.16 -16.83
CA LEU A 40 29.03 -45.95 -16.51
C LEU A 40 30.52 -46.13 -16.85
N SER A 41 31.18 -45.05 -17.23
CA SER A 41 32.62 -45.08 -17.42
C SER A 41 33.36 -45.12 -16.07
N ASP A 42 32.88 -44.37 -15.10
CA ASP A 42 33.32 -44.34 -13.70
C ASP A 42 32.22 -43.73 -12.82
N TYR A 43 32.24 -44.00 -11.50
CA TYR A 43 31.31 -43.40 -10.55
C TYR A 43 31.93 -43.19 -9.17
N GLU A 44 31.31 -42.29 -8.38
CA GLU A 44 31.54 -42.14 -6.95
C GLU A 44 30.22 -41.99 -6.22
N ILE A 45 30.17 -42.48 -4.98
CA ILE A 45 29.05 -42.31 -4.07
C ILE A 45 29.53 -41.44 -2.90
N LEU A 46 28.81 -40.31 -2.71
CA LEU A 46 29.10 -39.33 -1.66
C LEU A 46 28.03 -39.39 -0.58
N ILE A 47 28.38 -39.94 0.58
CA ILE A 47 27.47 -39.93 1.75
C ILE A 47 27.81 -38.67 2.54
N ILE A 48 26.76 -37.83 2.77
CA ILE A 48 26.91 -36.60 3.57
C ILE A 48 26.17 -36.78 4.87
N ASP A 49 26.89 -37.07 5.95
CA ASP A 49 26.31 -37.14 7.31
C ASP A 49 26.17 -35.74 7.89
N ASP A 50 24.93 -35.29 8.04
CA ASP A 50 24.61 -33.93 8.51
C ASP A 50 24.63 -33.85 10.05
N GLY A 51 25.73 -34.31 10.66
CA GLY A 51 25.93 -34.24 12.12
C GLY A 51 24.99 -35.12 12.90
N SER A 52 24.80 -36.38 12.46
CA SER A 52 23.99 -37.37 13.18
C SER A 52 24.52 -37.66 14.58
N SER A 53 23.64 -37.78 15.56
CA SER A 53 23.92 -38.10 16.94
C SER A 53 23.77 -39.59 17.25
N ASP A 54 23.16 -40.34 16.32
CA ASP A 54 23.02 -41.82 16.39
C ASP A 54 24.19 -42.54 15.71
N SER A 55 24.06 -43.82 15.45
CA SER A 55 25.08 -44.65 14.83
C SER A 55 25.19 -44.48 13.29
N THR A 56 24.49 -43.52 12.67
CA THR A 56 24.46 -43.32 11.21
C THR A 56 25.87 -43.18 10.62
N TYR A 57 26.71 -42.30 11.19
CA TYR A 57 28.08 -42.08 10.70
C TYR A 57 28.92 -43.37 10.77
N LYS A 58 28.86 -44.06 11.92
CA LYS A 58 29.64 -45.30 12.13
C LYS A 58 29.17 -46.38 11.14
N ALA A 59 27.88 -46.58 11.00
CA ALA A 59 27.32 -47.55 10.06
C ALA A 59 27.68 -47.25 8.60
N ALA A 60 27.65 -45.95 8.22
CA ALA A 60 28.08 -45.52 6.90
C ALA A 60 29.58 -45.77 6.68
N GLN A 61 30.42 -45.43 7.67
CA GLN A 61 31.88 -45.59 7.60
C GLN A 61 32.29 -47.06 7.44
N GLU A 62 31.68 -47.94 8.25
CA GLU A 62 31.94 -49.37 8.17
C GLU A 62 31.56 -49.95 6.79
N THR A 63 30.43 -49.50 6.24
CA THR A 63 29.96 -50.00 4.94
C THR A 63 30.76 -49.36 3.77
N ALA A 64 31.06 -48.09 3.82
CA ALA A 64 31.87 -47.42 2.79
C ALA A 64 33.29 -47.95 2.67
N ALA A 65 33.87 -48.42 3.78
CA ALA A 65 35.19 -49.07 3.77
C ALA A 65 35.27 -50.33 2.92
N LEU A 66 34.15 -50.93 2.54
CA LEU A 66 34.07 -52.13 1.67
C LEU A 66 34.14 -51.74 0.18
N TYR A 67 34.00 -50.47 -0.17
CA TYR A 67 33.88 -50.02 -1.56
C TYR A 67 34.81 -48.83 -1.86
N SER A 68 35.58 -48.96 -2.88
CA SER A 68 36.55 -47.92 -3.30
C SER A 68 35.89 -46.66 -3.88
N HIS A 69 34.66 -46.77 -4.37
CA HIS A 69 33.92 -45.68 -4.99
C HIS A 69 33.09 -44.87 -3.98
N THR A 70 32.92 -45.35 -2.70
CA THR A 70 32.13 -44.67 -1.69
C THR A 70 33.00 -43.89 -0.73
N ARG A 71 32.69 -42.63 -0.52
CA ARG A 71 33.35 -41.77 0.49
C ARG A 71 32.35 -40.99 1.31
N ILE A 72 32.72 -40.59 2.53
CA ILE A 72 31.84 -39.93 3.48
C ILE A 72 32.41 -38.56 3.84
N ILE A 73 31.49 -37.57 3.93
CA ILE A 73 31.79 -36.25 4.47
C ILE A 73 30.82 -36.04 5.67
N ARG A 74 31.38 -35.60 6.79
CA ARG A 74 30.58 -35.35 8.01
C ARG A 74 30.58 -33.90 8.38
N HIS A 75 29.41 -33.34 8.72
CA HIS A 75 29.29 -32.05 9.34
C HIS A 75 29.46 -32.16 10.87
N GLU A 76 30.08 -31.18 11.51
CA GLU A 76 30.25 -31.15 12.98
C GLU A 76 28.91 -31.06 13.73
N LYS A 77 27.91 -30.47 13.11
CA LYS A 77 26.54 -30.33 13.64
C LYS A 77 25.55 -30.33 12.50
N ASN A 78 24.28 -30.55 12.81
CA ASN A 78 23.22 -30.50 11.82
C ASN A 78 23.10 -29.07 11.21
N LEU A 79 23.38 -28.97 9.92
CA LEU A 79 23.27 -27.75 9.10
C LEU A 79 22.01 -27.70 8.24
N GLY A 80 21.29 -28.82 8.14
CA GLY A 80 20.05 -29.01 7.40
C GLY A 80 20.20 -29.67 6.03
N TYR A 81 19.14 -30.32 5.57
CA TYR A 81 19.10 -31.15 4.35
C TYR A 81 19.69 -30.44 3.12
N GLY A 82 19.33 -29.16 2.89
CA GLY A 82 19.89 -28.42 1.76
C GLY A 82 21.38 -28.11 1.87
N ALA A 83 21.91 -27.96 3.10
CA ALA A 83 23.33 -27.78 3.32
C ALA A 83 24.09 -29.08 3.02
N ALA A 84 23.55 -30.23 3.41
CA ALA A 84 24.12 -31.53 3.12
C ALA A 84 24.17 -31.79 1.61
N LEU A 85 23.09 -31.52 0.87
CA LEU A 85 23.08 -31.58 -0.59
C LEU A 85 24.13 -30.65 -1.20
N ARG A 86 24.21 -29.39 -0.76
CA ARG A 86 25.20 -28.44 -1.27
C ARG A 86 26.64 -28.94 -1.07
N THR A 87 26.96 -29.42 0.13
CA THR A 87 28.29 -30.01 0.40
C THR A 87 28.58 -31.18 -0.52
N GLY A 88 27.64 -32.07 -0.76
CA GLY A 88 27.78 -33.17 -1.72
C GLY A 88 27.98 -32.70 -3.16
N PHE A 89 27.22 -31.70 -3.60
CA PHE A 89 27.36 -31.15 -4.96
C PHE A 89 28.68 -30.43 -5.17
N GLU A 90 29.13 -29.65 -4.20
CA GLU A 90 30.45 -28.98 -4.25
C GLU A 90 31.61 -29.99 -4.19
N ALA A 91 31.45 -31.10 -3.49
CA ALA A 91 32.45 -32.17 -3.39
C ALA A 91 32.47 -33.15 -4.56
N SER A 92 31.44 -33.09 -5.44
CA SER A 92 31.31 -34.01 -6.59
C SER A 92 32.40 -33.77 -7.65
N ARG A 93 32.96 -34.83 -8.16
CA ARG A 93 34.09 -34.78 -9.12
C ARG A 93 33.66 -34.84 -10.58
N TYR A 94 32.61 -35.59 -10.88
CA TYR A 94 32.24 -35.99 -12.22
C TYR A 94 31.30 -35.04 -12.97
N GLU A 95 31.16 -35.26 -14.27
CA GLU A 95 30.36 -34.42 -15.16
C GLU A 95 28.86 -34.49 -14.85
N PHE A 96 28.38 -35.71 -14.52
CA PHE A 96 27.00 -35.92 -14.13
C PHE A 96 26.90 -36.04 -12.61
N ILE A 97 25.91 -35.37 -12.02
CA ILE A 97 25.69 -35.38 -10.58
C ILE A 97 24.23 -35.76 -10.35
N ALA A 98 24.01 -36.83 -9.60
CA ALA A 98 22.70 -37.24 -9.15
C ALA A 98 22.58 -37.15 -7.64
N PHE A 99 21.38 -37.08 -7.12
CA PHE A 99 21.17 -37.29 -5.69
C PHE A 99 19.94 -38.15 -5.44
N THR A 100 19.91 -38.80 -4.29
CA THR A 100 18.78 -39.55 -3.76
C THR A 100 18.78 -39.50 -2.25
N ASP A 101 17.61 -39.74 -1.63
CA ASP A 101 17.52 -39.82 -0.16
C ASP A 101 18.05 -41.16 0.37
N ALA A 102 18.55 -41.18 1.63
CA ALA A 102 19.07 -42.36 2.29
C ALA A 102 18.00 -43.36 2.74
N ASP A 103 16.72 -43.12 2.40
CA ASP A 103 15.57 -43.92 2.89
C ASP A 103 15.14 -45.05 1.97
N CYS A 104 15.90 -45.30 0.90
CA CYS A 104 15.70 -46.37 -0.08
C CYS A 104 14.30 -46.37 -0.73
N GLN A 105 13.66 -45.19 -0.86
CA GLN A 105 12.34 -45.10 -1.48
C GLN A 105 12.37 -45.15 -3.03
N PHE A 106 13.51 -44.93 -3.66
CA PHE A 106 13.67 -44.93 -5.13
C PHE A 106 14.43 -46.17 -5.59
N HIS A 107 14.08 -46.63 -6.78
CA HIS A 107 14.81 -47.66 -7.49
C HIS A 107 15.93 -47.01 -8.30
N LEU A 108 17.19 -47.19 -7.89
CA LEU A 108 18.34 -46.48 -8.48
C LEU A 108 18.66 -46.96 -9.92
N GLU A 109 18.15 -48.12 -10.34
CA GLU A 109 18.23 -48.56 -11.74
C GLU A 109 17.51 -47.60 -12.69
N ASP A 110 16.52 -46.83 -12.18
CA ASP A 110 15.83 -45.82 -12.97
C ASP A 110 16.74 -44.61 -13.35
N LEU A 111 17.98 -44.52 -12.81
CA LEU A 111 19.02 -43.60 -13.30
C LEU A 111 19.33 -43.83 -14.78
N ALA A 112 19.24 -45.05 -15.28
CA ALA A 112 19.38 -45.32 -16.72
C ALA A 112 18.39 -44.50 -17.56
N LYS A 113 17.12 -44.42 -17.11
CA LYS A 113 16.09 -43.63 -17.78
C LYS A 113 16.41 -42.13 -17.73
N LEU A 114 16.98 -41.65 -16.61
CA LEU A 114 17.39 -40.24 -16.51
C LEU A 114 18.54 -39.95 -17.48
N PHE A 115 19.52 -40.85 -17.58
CA PHE A 115 20.64 -40.72 -18.52
C PHE A 115 20.19 -40.70 -19.99
N ASP A 116 19.24 -41.54 -20.33
CA ASP A 116 18.67 -41.56 -21.72
C ASP A 116 17.99 -40.24 -22.08
N ASN A 117 17.38 -39.59 -21.11
CA ASN A 117 16.63 -38.35 -21.29
C ASN A 117 17.44 -37.07 -21.11
N ILE A 118 18.60 -37.09 -20.44
CA ILE A 118 19.45 -35.90 -20.24
C ILE A 118 20.28 -35.53 -21.47
N LYS A 119 20.30 -36.39 -22.52
CA LYS A 119 21.11 -36.14 -23.71
C LYS A 119 20.85 -34.76 -24.34
N ASN A 120 19.56 -34.33 -24.37
CA ASN A 120 19.13 -33.08 -24.97
C ASN A 120 18.66 -32.05 -23.90
N SER A 121 18.99 -32.28 -22.63
CA SER A 121 18.58 -31.39 -21.53
C SER A 121 19.73 -31.16 -20.55
N ASP A 122 19.59 -30.15 -19.71
CA ASP A 122 20.56 -29.78 -18.67
C ASP A 122 20.29 -30.55 -17.38
N ILE A 123 19.01 -30.88 -17.13
CA ILE A 123 18.52 -31.52 -15.92
C ILE A 123 17.48 -32.57 -16.28
N ALA A 124 17.61 -33.80 -15.75
CA ALA A 124 16.55 -34.79 -15.78
C ALA A 124 15.96 -34.99 -14.38
N VAL A 125 14.68 -34.76 -14.21
CA VAL A 125 13.95 -34.81 -12.93
C VAL A 125 13.02 -36.00 -12.92
N GLY A 126 13.16 -36.87 -11.92
CA GLY A 126 12.21 -37.94 -11.68
C GLY A 126 10.85 -37.39 -11.23
N TYR A 127 9.77 -38.04 -11.63
CA TYR A 127 8.47 -37.87 -10.98
C TYR A 127 7.91 -39.25 -10.59
N ARG A 128 7.33 -39.32 -9.37
CA ARG A 128 6.84 -40.58 -8.82
C ARG A 128 5.57 -41.03 -9.51
N PHE A 129 5.66 -42.08 -10.32
CA PHE A 129 4.55 -42.61 -11.12
C PHE A 129 3.52 -43.34 -10.28
N ASP A 130 3.94 -44.27 -9.41
CA ASP A 130 3.07 -45.02 -8.50
C ASP A 130 3.45 -44.76 -7.06
N ARG A 131 2.78 -43.76 -6.44
CA ARG A 131 3.14 -43.29 -5.07
C ARG A 131 2.54 -44.20 -4.02
N GLN A 132 3.41 -44.83 -3.23
CA GLN A 132 3.06 -45.68 -2.07
C GLN A 132 2.94 -44.88 -0.76
N ASP A 133 2.78 -43.55 -0.84
CA ASP A 133 2.62 -42.67 0.33
C ASP A 133 1.20 -42.67 0.87
N PRO A 134 0.98 -42.40 2.19
CA PRO A 134 -0.34 -42.18 2.77
C PRO A 134 -1.14 -41.09 2.01
N LYS A 135 -2.46 -41.31 1.86
CA LYS A 135 -3.35 -40.41 1.09
C LYS A 135 -3.23 -38.94 1.50
N LEU A 136 -3.10 -38.66 2.80
CA LEU A 136 -2.92 -37.31 3.34
C LEU A 136 -1.61 -36.65 2.84
N ARG A 137 -0.50 -37.40 2.78
CA ARG A 137 0.78 -36.91 2.27
C ARG A 137 0.70 -36.60 0.77
N ILE A 138 -0.02 -37.43 0.00
CA ILE A 138 -0.26 -37.20 -1.42
C ILE A 138 -1.07 -35.89 -1.61
N PHE A 139 -2.10 -35.67 -0.80
CA PHE A 139 -2.92 -34.46 -0.86
C PHE A 139 -2.09 -33.20 -0.55
N LEU A 140 -1.30 -33.22 0.53
CA LEU A 140 -0.42 -32.10 0.92
C LEU A 140 0.63 -31.81 -0.15
N SER A 141 1.23 -32.85 -0.72
CA SER A 141 2.23 -32.71 -1.79
C SER A 141 1.61 -32.14 -3.06
N ARG A 142 0.38 -32.54 -3.44
CA ARG A 142 -0.34 -31.96 -4.59
C ARG A 142 -0.65 -30.47 -4.35
N GLY A 143 -1.12 -30.11 -3.15
CA GLY A 143 -1.37 -28.73 -2.77
C GLY A 143 -0.08 -27.88 -2.81
N TYR A 144 1.01 -28.42 -2.33
CA TYR A 144 2.33 -27.79 -2.38
C TYR A 144 2.82 -27.59 -3.82
N ASN A 145 2.77 -28.64 -4.67
CA ASN A 145 3.15 -28.54 -6.06
C ASN A 145 2.30 -27.51 -6.83
N LEU A 146 0.98 -27.45 -6.58
CA LEU A 146 0.09 -26.44 -7.17
C LEU A 146 0.51 -25.02 -6.73
N LEU A 147 0.81 -24.82 -5.44
CA LEU A 147 1.26 -23.54 -4.90
C LEU A 147 2.59 -23.10 -5.52
N VAL A 148 3.56 -24.02 -5.58
CA VAL A 148 4.88 -23.78 -6.18
C VAL A 148 4.75 -23.47 -7.68
N HIS A 149 3.94 -24.22 -8.39
CA HIS A 149 3.67 -23.98 -9.81
C HIS A 149 3.05 -22.61 -10.06
N SER A 150 2.05 -22.23 -9.25
CA SER A 150 1.37 -20.93 -9.35
C SER A 150 2.27 -19.75 -8.99
N LEU A 151 3.11 -19.89 -7.95
CA LEU A 151 3.94 -18.80 -7.44
C LEU A 151 5.30 -18.69 -8.13
N LEU A 152 5.93 -19.83 -8.47
CA LEU A 152 7.32 -19.85 -8.97
C LEU A 152 7.41 -20.31 -10.43
N GLY A 153 6.29 -20.73 -11.04
CA GLY A 153 6.24 -21.12 -12.45
C GLY A 153 7.07 -22.38 -12.79
N SER A 154 7.36 -23.22 -11.80
CA SER A 154 8.04 -24.49 -12.07
C SER A 154 7.11 -25.42 -12.87
N GLY A 155 7.41 -25.65 -14.12
CA GLY A 155 6.61 -26.52 -15.00
C GLY A 155 6.74 -28.04 -14.70
N VAL A 156 7.18 -28.42 -13.49
CA VAL A 156 7.54 -29.80 -13.13
C VAL A 156 6.41 -30.43 -12.30
N LYS A 157 6.02 -31.66 -12.65
CA LYS A 157 4.91 -32.40 -12.00
C LYS A 157 5.16 -32.74 -10.53
N ASP A 158 6.41 -33.06 -10.16
CA ASP A 158 6.78 -33.48 -8.82
C ASP A 158 8.10 -32.82 -8.38
N CYS A 159 7.98 -31.61 -7.78
CA CYS A 159 9.15 -30.84 -7.33
C CYS A 159 9.97 -31.55 -6.25
N ASP A 160 9.28 -32.34 -5.41
CA ASP A 160 9.89 -32.99 -4.23
C ASP A 160 10.50 -34.38 -4.49
N CYS A 161 10.46 -34.86 -5.73
CA CYS A 161 11.12 -36.10 -6.07
C CYS A 161 12.64 -35.97 -5.86
N ALA A 162 13.23 -36.80 -5.04
CA ALA A 162 14.65 -36.73 -4.72
C ALA A 162 15.56 -37.32 -5.81
N LEU A 163 15.03 -38.16 -6.71
CA LEU A 163 15.85 -38.71 -7.79
C LEU A 163 15.96 -37.73 -8.96
N LYS A 164 17.08 -37.06 -9.07
CA LYS A 164 17.39 -36.07 -10.12
C LYS A 164 18.82 -36.25 -10.62
N LEU A 165 19.03 -35.95 -11.89
CA LEU A 165 20.32 -36.00 -12.57
C LEU A 165 20.61 -34.65 -13.20
N PHE A 166 21.81 -34.11 -12.97
CA PHE A 166 22.25 -32.79 -13.42
C PHE A 166 23.56 -32.91 -14.24
N ARG A 167 23.69 -32.05 -15.24
CA ARG A 167 25.02 -31.70 -15.74
C ARG A 167 25.71 -30.76 -14.75
N LYS A 168 26.98 -31.01 -14.41
CA LYS A 168 27.75 -30.23 -13.44
C LYS A 168 27.75 -28.73 -13.75
N ASN A 169 27.86 -28.35 -15.02
CA ASN A 169 27.83 -26.96 -15.46
C ASN A 169 26.44 -26.29 -15.20
N ALA A 170 25.37 -27.03 -15.33
CA ALA A 170 24.01 -26.55 -15.02
C ALA A 170 23.81 -26.44 -13.48
N LEU A 171 24.24 -27.46 -12.75
CA LEU A 171 24.14 -27.51 -11.29
C LEU A 171 24.88 -26.36 -10.61
N ASN A 172 26.06 -26.00 -11.09
CA ASN A 172 26.85 -24.89 -10.56
C ASN A 172 26.13 -23.53 -10.64
N LYS A 173 25.22 -23.36 -11.61
CA LYS A 173 24.40 -22.15 -11.74
C LYS A 173 23.22 -22.09 -10.76
N ILE A 174 22.83 -23.24 -10.22
CA ILE A 174 21.61 -23.41 -9.41
C ILE A 174 21.87 -23.95 -8.00
N LEU A 175 23.11 -23.89 -7.52
CA LEU A 175 23.48 -24.38 -6.19
C LEU A 175 22.51 -23.82 -5.12
N PRO A 176 21.99 -24.67 -4.21
CA PRO A 176 20.98 -24.26 -3.25
C PRO A 176 21.57 -23.39 -2.12
N GLU A 177 20.76 -22.48 -1.63
CA GLU A 177 21.03 -21.65 -0.46
C GLU A 177 20.12 -22.02 0.73
N ALA A 178 18.94 -22.58 0.44
CA ALA A 178 18.01 -23.05 1.45
C ALA A 178 18.60 -24.26 2.21
N ARG A 179 18.44 -24.26 3.53
CA ARG A 179 18.92 -25.35 4.40
C ARG A 179 17.87 -26.45 4.66
N ASN A 180 16.62 -26.22 4.31
CA ASN A 180 15.47 -27.12 4.56
C ASN A 180 15.00 -27.82 3.28
N PHE A 181 13.89 -28.55 3.32
CA PHE A 181 13.31 -29.27 2.17
C PHE A 181 12.91 -28.37 0.99
N PHE A 182 12.81 -27.07 1.18
CA PHE A 182 12.58 -26.12 0.10
C PHE A 182 13.68 -26.10 -0.97
N VAL A 183 14.82 -26.70 -0.70
CA VAL A 183 15.98 -26.82 -1.61
C VAL A 183 15.59 -27.32 -3.00
N ASN A 184 14.72 -28.33 -3.08
CA ASN A 184 14.29 -28.90 -4.35
C ASN A 184 13.53 -27.87 -5.20
N THR A 185 12.62 -27.14 -4.58
CA THR A 185 11.87 -26.06 -5.24
C THR A 185 12.76 -24.89 -5.64
N GLU A 186 13.70 -24.52 -4.78
CA GLU A 186 14.67 -23.45 -5.06
C GLU A 186 15.51 -23.76 -6.30
N MET A 187 16.07 -24.98 -6.39
CA MET A 187 16.90 -25.40 -7.52
C MET A 187 16.12 -25.39 -8.85
N LEU A 188 14.90 -25.91 -8.85
CA LEU A 188 14.04 -25.92 -10.03
C LEU A 188 13.62 -24.51 -10.46
N HIS A 189 13.33 -23.63 -9.50
CA HIS A 189 13.05 -22.21 -9.80
C HIS A 189 14.28 -21.50 -10.36
N LYS A 190 15.47 -21.70 -9.76
CA LYS A 190 16.75 -21.17 -10.29
C LYS A 190 17.01 -21.70 -11.70
N ALA A 191 16.72 -22.98 -11.96
CA ALA A 191 16.88 -23.57 -13.30
C ALA A 191 15.96 -22.90 -14.34
N ALA A 192 14.70 -22.64 -13.99
CA ALA A 192 13.77 -21.88 -14.82
C ALA A 192 14.26 -20.44 -15.07
N CYS A 193 14.81 -19.77 -14.04
CA CYS A 193 15.38 -18.41 -14.17
C CYS A 193 16.62 -18.35 -15.08
N HIS A 194 17.41 -19.44 -15.14
CA HIS A 194 18.59 -19.55 -16.01
C HIS A 194 18.28 -20.16 -17.39
N ASN A 195 16.99 -20.38 -17.73
CA ASN A 195 16.52 -21.01 -18.97
C ASN A 195 17.19 -22.38 -19.24
N LEU A 196 17.41 -23.17 -18.19
CA LEU A 196 17.94 -24.52 -18.32
C LEU A 196 16.82 -25.46 -18.79
N ASN A 197 17.16 -26.37 -19.71
CA ASN A 197 16.22 -27.36 -20.22
C ASN A 197 16.01 -28.48 -19.20
N ILE A 198 14.78 -28.67 -18.75
CA ILE A 198 14.40 -29.72 -17.79
C ILE A 198 13.57 -30.78 -18.50
N THR A 199 13.92 -32.06 -18.35
CA THR A 199 13.14 -33.21 -18.82
C THR A 199 12.61 -33.99 -17.63
N GLU A 200 11.33 -34.38 -17.66
CA GLU A 200 10.70 -35.18 -16.62
C GLU A 200 10.63 -36.65 -16.97
N VAL A 201 11.04 -37.51 -16.03
CA VAL A 201 11.14 -38.98 -16.27
C VAL A 201 10.32 -39.74 -15.20
N PRO A 202 9.46 -40.66 -15.54
CA PRO A 202 8.73 -41.46 -14.56
C PRO A 202 9.67 -42.42 -13.84
N VAL A 203 9.69 -42.35 -12.51
CA VAL A 203 10.51 -43.19 -11.66
C VAL A 203 9.64 -43.99 -10.68
N ARG A 204 10.10 -45.24 -10.41
CA ARG A 204 9.40 -46.13 -9.47
C ARG A 204 9.65 -45.69 -8.07
N HIS A 205 8.61 -45.78 -7.23
CA HIS A 205 8.61 -45.38 -5.82
C HIS A 205 8.07 -46.49 -4.94
N ARG A 206 8.79 -46.81 -3.86
CA ARG A 206 8.41 -47.87 -2.92
C ARG A 206 8.26 -47.31 -1.51
N MET A 207 7.72 -48.12 -0.62
CA MET A 207 7.66 -47.81 0.80
C MET A 207 9.08 -47.67 1.38
N ARG A 208 9.23 -46.81 2.40
CA ARG A 208 10.48 -46.59 3.11
C ARG A 208 10.96 -47.88 3.73
N TYR A 209 12.24 -48.20 3.59
CA TYR A 209 12.85 -49.41 4.16
C TYR A 209 12.83 -49.40 5.67
N ALA A 210 13.17 -48.28 6.33
CA ALA A 210 13.23 -48.18 7.81
C ALA A 210 12.92 -46.73 8.28
N GLY A 211 12.55 -46.57 9.56
CA GLY A 211 12.35 -45.28 10.19
C GLY A 211 10.95 -44.65 9.96
N LYS A 212 10.68 -43.49 10.61
CA LYS A 212 9.42 -42.73 10.49
C LYS A 212 9.65 -41.52 9.61
N SER A 213 8.66 -41.19 8.78
CA SER A 213 8.70 -39.95 7.96
C SER A 213 8.79 -38.69 8.85
N LYS A 214 9.76 -37.83 8.57
CA LYS A 214 9.96 -36.55 9.27
C LYS A 214 9.06 -35.42 8.72
N VAL A 215 8.30 -35.68 7.63
CA VAL A 215 7.43 -34.71 6.97
C VAL A 215 5.99 -34.87 7.46
N GLY A 216 5.46 -33.86 8.15
CA GLY A 216 4.10 -33.82 8.69
C GLY A 216 3.50 -32.40 8.61
N TRP A 217 2.29 -32.22 9.18
CA TRP A 217 1.60 -30.92 9.20
C TRP A 217 2.43 -29.76 9.78
N LYS A 218 3.38 -30.05 10.68
CA LYS A 218 4.27 -29.06 11.30
C LYS A 218 5.29 -28.47 10.29
N GLU A 219 5.50 -29.14 9.15
CA GLU A 219 6.40 -28.65 8.10
C GLU A 219 5.74 -27.63 7.17
N VAL A 220 4.40 -27.61 7.06
CA VAL A 220 3.66 -26.65 6.22
C VAL A 220 3.95 -25.20 6.63
N PRO A 221 3.81 -24.80 7.91
CA PRO A 221 4.17 -23.44 8.33
C PRO A 221 5.65 -23.10 8.10
N LYS A 222 6.56 -24.06 8.31
CA LYS A 222 8.00 -23.85 8.09
C LYS A 222 8.30 -23.64 6.61
N THR A 223 7.65 -24.40 5.74
CA THR A 223 7.79 -24.26 4.29
C THR A 223 7.24 -22.92 3.80
N LEU A 224 6.05 -22.52 4.25
CA LEU A 224 5.49 -21.21 3.94
C LEU A 224 6.38 -20.06 4.45
N LYS A 225 6.93 -20.19 5.65
CA LYS A 225 7.89 -19.23 6.23
C LYS A 225 9.15 -19.05 5.36
N THR A 226 9.50 -20.05 4.56
CA THR A 226 10.63 -20.00 3.62
C THR A 226 10.19 -19.59 2.21
N LEU A 227 9.09 -20.19 1.71
CA LEU A 227 8.56 -19.94 0.37
C LEU A 227 8.12 -18.48 0.18
N VAL A 228 7.39 -17.93 1.16
CA VAL A 228 6.84 -16.56 1.05
C VAL A 228 7.97 -15.51 0.95
N PRO A 229 8.95 -15.45 1.87
CA PRO A 229 10.07 -14.52 1.73
C PRO A 229 10.93 -14.77 0.48
N TYR A 230 11.10 -16.03 0.08
CA TYR A 230 11.82 -16.39 -1.13
C TYR A 230 11.11 -15.84 -2.39
N TRP A 231 9.78 -16.01 -2.47
CA TRP A 231 8.97 -15.48 -3.55
C TRP A 231 9.04 -13.95 -3.61
N PHE A 232 8.82 -13.28 -2.48
CA PHE A 232 8.92 -11.81 -2.38
C PHE A 232 10.32 -11.31 -2.76
N SER A 233 11.37 -11.99 -2.26
CA SER A 233 12.76 -11.61 -2.55
C SER A 233 13.08 -11.72 -4.05
N ASN A 234 12.64 -12.78 -4.71
CA ASN A 234 13.00 -13.02 -6.11
C ASN A 234 12.06 -12.31 -7.10
N HIS A 235 10.78 -12.12 -6.78
CA HIS A 235 9.83 -11.50 -7.70
C HIS A 235 9.66 -9.99 -7.50
N LEU A 236 9.71 -9.52 -6.26
CA LEU A 236 9.51 -8.11 -5.96
C LEU A 236 10.82 -7.33 -5.79
N PHE A 237 11.86 -7.97 -5.23
CA PHE A 237 13.06 -7.26 -4.82
C PHE A 237 14.30 -7.54 -5.70
N ASN A 238 14.29 -8.56 -6.56
CA ASN A 238 15.41 -8.90 -7.42
C ASN A 238 15.56 -7.90 -8.59
N ALA A 239 16.09 -6.70 -8.32
CA ALA A 239 16.69 -5.89 -9.37
C ALA A 239 18.07 -6.47 -9.67
N SER A 240 18.30 -6.91 -10.90
CA SER A 240 19.67 -7.12 -11.41
C SER A 240 20.50 -5.87 -11.07
N GLU A 241 21.69 -6.08 -10.55
CA GLU A 241 22.69 -5.05 -10.21
C GLU A 241 22.92 -4.08 -11.38
N THR A 242 22.09 -3.05 -11.47
CA THR A 242 22.41 -1.81 -12.18
C THR A 242 22.92 -0.78 -11.16
N GLN A 243 23.65 -1.27 -10.14
CA GLN A 243 24.54 -0.45 -9.36
C GLN A 243 25.89 -0.38 -10.10
N GLY A 244 26.09 0.68 -10.82
CA GLY A 244 27.42 1.01 -11.30
C GLY A 244 27.56 1.02 -12.82
N THR A 245 27.01 1.99 -13.43
CA THR A 245 27.72 2.83 -14.41
C THR A 245 26.83 4.03 -14.71
N ILE A 246 26.94 5.02 -13.84
CA ILE A 246 26.53 6.35 -14.21
C ILE A 246 27.55 6.83 -15.24
N SER A 247 27.40 6.41 -16.50
CA SER A 247 28.25 6.82 -17.60
C SER A 247 27.88 8.21 -18.14
N LYS A 248 28.80 8.81 -18.89
CA LYS A 248 28.86 10.21 -19.36
C LYS A 248 27.71 10.79 -20.20
N GLU A 249 26.62 10.06 -20.46
CA GLU A 249 25.37 10.60 -21.07
C GLU A 249 24.56 11.53 -20.14
N LYS A 250 25.10 11.91 -19.01
CA LYS A 250 24.40 12.39 -17.82
C LYS A 250 23.96 13.85 -17.80
N LYS A 251 24.54 14.77 -18.56
CA LYS A 251 24.15 16.19 -18.39
C LYS A 251 22.75 16.52 -18.94
N GLY A 252 22.33 15.90 -20.05
CA GLY A 252 20.99 16.08 -20.60
C GLY A 252 19.87 15.46 -19.78
N ASN A 253 20.12 14.28 -19.20
CA ASN A 253 19.13 13.59 -18.35
C ASN A 253 18.91 14.28 -17.01
N LEU A 254 19.92 14.95 -16.43
CA LEU A 254 19.82 15.67 -15.17
C LEU A 254 18.98 16.94 -15.32
N LEU A 255 19.19 17.70 -16.39
CA LEU A 255 18.38 18.90 -16.70
C LEU A 255 16.90 18.53 -16.89
N ALA A 256 16.61 17.47 -17.65
CA ALA A 256 15.24 16.99 -17.86
C ALA A 256 14.56 16.55 -16.53
N TYR A 257 15.30 15.87 -15.65
CA TYR A 257 14.80 15.51 -14.34
C TYR A 257 14.47 16.74 -13.48
N PHE A 258 15.36 17.72 -13.38
CA PHE A 258 15.10 18.95 -12.64
C PHE A 258 13.95 19.76 -13.24
N THR A 259 13.86 19.83 -14.57
CA THR A 259 12.71 20.46 -15.24
C THR A 259 11.41 19.76 -14.87
N GLY A 260 11.39 18.42 -14.84
CA GLY A 260 10.24 17.65 -14.39
C GLY A 260 9.87 17.95 -12.92
N CYS A 261 10.84 18.08 -12.04
CA CYS A 261 10.62 18.47 -10.63
C CYS A 261 10.01 19.87 -10.51
N VAL A 262 10.50 20.83 -11.29
CA VAL A 262 9.97 22.21 -11.30
C VAL A 262 8.52 22.23 -11.82
N ILE A 263 8.25 21.54 -12.92
CA ILE A 263 6.88 21.42 -13.46
C ILE A 263 5.95 20.79 -12.44
N LEU A 264 6.37 19.72 -11.77
CA LEU A 264 5.58 19.05 -10.73
C LEU A 264 5.30 19.98 -9.55
N LEU A 265 6.29 20.75 -9.10
CA LEU A 265 6.12 21.72 -8.03
C LEU A 265 5.13 22.82 -8.43
N LEU A 266 5.22 23.35 -9.65
CA LEU A 266 4.27 24.34 -10.18
C LEU A 266 2.84 23.76 -10.27
N PHE A 267 2.69 22.53 -10.77
CA PHE A 267 1.40 21.86 -10.83
C PHE A 267 0.81 21.66 -9.43
N SER A 268 1.62 21.22 -8.48
CA SER A 268 1.19 21.06 -7.10
C SER A 268 0.75 22.39 -6.49
N ALA A 269 1.55 23.45 -6.66
CA ALA A 269 1.22 24.78 -6.14
C ALA A 269 -0.09 25.33 -6.74
N LEU A 270 -0.31 25.14 -8.04
CA LEU A 270 -1.55 25.57 -8.71
C LEU A 270 -2.77 24.76 -8.24
N LEU A 271 -2.66 23.41 -8.17
CA LEU A 271 -3.78 22.56 -7.77
C LEU A 271 -4.16 22.72 -6.29
N PHE A 272 -3.17 22.79 -5.40
CA PHE A 272 -3.43 22.93 -3.97
C PHE A 272 -3.73 24.38 -3.58
N GLY A 273 -3.09 25.37 -4.21
CA GLY A 273 -3.28 26.78 -3.91
C GLY A 273 -4.52 27.45 -4.52
N ALA A 274 -5.16 26.80 -5.52
CA ALA A 274 -6.31 27.40 -6.21
C ALA A 274 -7.51 27.60 -5.27
N ARG A 275 -8.11 28.80 -5.25
CA ARG A 275 -9.40 29.09 -4.58
C ARG A 275 -9.47 28.62 -3.12
N LEU A 276 -8.40 28.79 -2.31
CA LEU A 276 -8.39 28.39 -0.88
C LEU A 276 -9.40 29.17 -0.04
N ARG A 277 -9.81 30.35 -0.47
CA ARG A 277 -10.82 31.20 0.21
C ARG A 277 -12.26 30.71 0.07
N THR A 278 -12.46 29.42 -0.25
CA THR A 278 -13.80 28.82 -0.24
C THR A 278 -14.27 28.61 1.21
N PRO A 279 -15.60 28.66 1.49
CA PRO A 279 -16.10 28.43 2.82
C PRO A 279 -15.70 27.08 3.40
N LEU A 280 -15.55 26.99 4.73
CA LEU A 280 -15.29 25.74 5.45
C LEU A 280 -16.49 24.79 5.35
N LEU A 281 -16.21 23.49 5.21
CA LEU A 281 -17.22 22.44 5.16
C LEU A 281 -17.60 21.96 6.56
N GLU A 282 -18.91 21.91 6.81
CA GLU A 282 -19.49 21.34 8.03
C GLU A 282 -19.52 19.81 7.99
N PRO A 283 -19.38 19.16 9.14
CA PRO A 283 -18.88 19.69 10.42
C PRO A 283 -17.36 19.59 10.56
N GLN A 284 -16.67 18.88 9.65
CA GLN A 284 -15.28 18.47 9.87
C GLN A 284 -14.28 19.62 9.76
N GLU A 285 -14.26 20.33 8.62
CA GLU A 285 -13.31 21.44 8.45
C GLU A 285 -13.56 22.55 9.44
N ALA A 286 -14.85 22.85 9.66
CA ALA A 286 -15.26 23.89 10.60
C ALA A 286 -14.72 23.63 12.00
N ARG A 287 -14.83 22.39 12.48
CA ARG A 287 -14.32 21.98 13.80
C ARG A 287 -12.82 22.11 13.90
N TYR A 288 -12.07 21.63 12.90
CA TYR A 288 -10.62 21.71 12.90
C TYR A 288 -10.08 23.13 12.66
N ALA A 289 -10.92 24.07 12.24
CA ALA A 289 -10.62 25.50 12.16
C ALA A 289 -10.98 26.23 13.46
N GLU A 290 -12.10 25.85 14.10
CA GLU A 290 -12.61 26.49 15.32
C GLU A 290 -11.76 26.14 16.54
N VAL A 291 -11.37 24.87 16.73
CA VAL A 291 -10.53 24.45 17.87
C VAL A 291 -9.26 25.29 17.98
N PRO A 292 -8.40 25.42 16.95
CA PRO A 292 -7.20 26.24 17.06
C PRO A 292 -7.51 27.74 17.18
N ARG A 293 -8.67 28.21 16.67
CA ARG A 293 -9.10 29.60 16.89
C ARG A 293 -9.40 29.87 18.37
N GLU A 294 -10.19 29.02 19.03
CA GLU A 294 -10.48 29.14 20.45
C GLU A 294 -9.24 29.00 21.32
N MET A 295 -8.37 28.02 21.00
CA MET A 295 -7.07 27.85 21.70
C MET A 295 -6.22 29.13 21.61
N LEU A 296 -6.15 29.74 20.42
CA LEU A 296 -5.36 30.95 20.20
C LEU A 296 -5.93 32.15 20.99
N LEU A 297 -7.25 32.36 20.91
CA LEU A 297 -7.92 33.48 21.59
C LEU A 297 -7.84 33.38 23.12
N ASN A 298 -7.88 32.14 23.64
CA ASN A 298 -7.80 31.91 25.08
C ASN A 298 -6.36 31.71 25.57
N ASN A 299 -5.36 31.84 24.68
CA ASN A 299 -3.94 31.53 24.96
C ASN A 299 -3.75 30.13 25.57
N GLU A 300 -4.56 29.16 25.12
CA GLU A 300 -4.55 27.80 25.63
C GLU A 300 -3.77 26.88 24.65
N TRP A 301 -2.65 26.31 25.12
CA TRP A 301 -1.75 25.51 24.33
C TRP A 301 -1.79 24.02 24.69
N VAL A 302 -2.41 23.66 25.80
CA VAL A 302 -2.39 22.30 26.35
C VAL A 302 -3.69 21.57 26.07
N VAL A 303 -4.84 22.17 26.45
CA VAL A 303 -6.16 21.54 26.30
C VAL A 303 -6.85 22.10 25.06
N PRO A 304 -7.08 21.29 24.01
CA PRO A 304 -7.90 21.75 22.89
C PRO A 304 -9.31 22.09 23.34
N LEU A 305 -9.83 23.21 22.87
CA LEU A 305 -11.15 23.73 23.24
C LEU A 305 -12.09 23.76 22.03
N LEU A 306 -13.34 23.38 22.23
CA LEU A 306 -14.43 23.53 21.25
C LEU A 306 -15.70 24.01 21.97
N HIS A 307 -16.19 25.18 21.58
CA HIS A 307 -17.33 25.84 22.21
C HIS A 307 -17.17 26.01 23.74
N GLY A 308 -15.96 26.41 24.15
CA GLY A 308 -15.59 26.63 25.54
C GLY A 308 -15.42 25.36 26.39
N LYS A 309 -15.50 24.17 25.78
CA LYS A 309 -15.35 22.87 26.47
C LYS A 309 -14.10 22.15 26.00
N PRO A 310 -13.46 21.31 26.86
CA PRO A 310 -12.35 20.46 26.45
C PRO A 310 -12.72 19.52 25.27
N TYR A 311 -11.91 19.52 24.21
CA TYR A 311 -12.06 18.68 23.05
C TYR A 311 -10.88 17.69 22.94
N LEU A 312 -10.99 16.56 23.61
CA LEU A 312 -9.90 15.61 23.86
C LEU A 312 -9.78 14.49 22.79
N ASP A 313 -10.47 14.61 21.67
CA ASP A 313 -10.52 13.56 20.63
C ASP A 313 -9.21 13.39 19.87
N LYS A 314 -8.40 14.43 19.77
CA LYS A 314 -7.15 14.44 18.99
C LYS A 314 -6.03 15.16 19.73
N PRO A 315 -4.76 14.70 19.54
CA PRO A 315 -3.59 15.41 20.05
C PRO A 315 -3.36 16.75 19.37
N PRO A 316 -2.53 17.65 19.94
CA PRO A 316 -2.55 19.08 19.63
C PRO A 316 -1.74 19.50 18.41
N LEU A 317 -0.86 18.67 17.84
CA LEU A 317 0.12 19.11 16.83
C LEU A 317 -0.52 19.77 15.61
N SER A 318 -1.66 19.21 15.12
CA SER A 318 -2.39 19.81 14.01
C SER A 318 -3.00 21.17 14.39
N TYR A 319 -3.47 21.33 15.61
CA TYR A 319 -4.00 22.61 16.12
C TYR A 319 -2.90 23.64 16.29
N TRP A 320 -1.77 23.25 16.88
CA TRP A 320 -0.60 24.15 17.00
C TRP A 320 -0.10 24.64 15.65
N ALA A 321 -0.08 23.77 14.63
CA ALA A 321 0.30 24.15 13.28
C ALA A 321 -0.66 25.21 12.69
N VAL A 322 -1.98 25.01 12.87
CA VAL A 322 -2.99 25.98 12.41
C VAL A 322 -2.92 27.27 13.23
N MET A 323 -2.73 27.21 14.56
CA MET A 323 -2.52 28.40 15.40
C MET A 323 -1.34 29.26 14.91
N GLY A 324 -0.22 28.61 14.55
CA GLY A 324 0.93 29.31 13.98
C GLY A 324 0.60 30.02 12.67
N LEU A 325 -0.20 29.37 11.80
CA LEU A 325 -0.68 30.01 10.56
C LEU A 325 -1.65 31.16 10.83
N TYR A 326 -2.51 31.04 11.84
CA TYR A 326 -3.39 32.13 12.24
C TYR A 326 -2.65 33.33 12.84
N GLN A 327 -1.55 33.10 13.56
CA GLN A 327 -0.70 34.19 14.07
C GLN A 327 -0.02 34.98 12.93
N ILE A 328 0.38 34.28 11.85
CA ILE A 328 1.09 34.91 10.72
C ILE A 328 0.12 35.59 9.74
N PHE A 329 -0.99 34.91 9.42
CA PHE A 329 -1.88 35.29 8.32
C PHE A 329 -3.26 35.78 8.76
N GLY A 330 -3.55 35.76 10.06
CA GLY A 330 -4.88 36.04 10.60
C GLY A 330 -5.81 34.83 10.58
N ILE A 331 -6.90 34.92 11.34
CA ILE A 331 -7.94 33.88 11.46
C ILE A 331 -8.83 33.90 10.21
N GLU A 332 -8.43 33.14 9.21
CA GLU A 332 -9.08 33.08 7.89
C GLU A 332 -9.21 31.64 7.40
N ASP A 333 -10.26 31.33 6.63
CA ASP A 333 -10.50 29.98 6.07
C ASP A 333 -9.29 29.47 5.26
N TRP A 334 -8.69 30.35 4.45
CA TRP A 334 -7.55 29.98 3.61
C TRP A 334 -6.29 29.73 4.42
N ALA A 335 -6.10 30.47 5.53
CA ALA A 335 -4.97 30.28 6.44
C ALA A 335 -5.03 28.88 7.09
N ALA A 336 -6.22 28.45 7.53
CA ALA A 336 -6.42 27.10 8.05
C ALA A 336 -6.12 26.00 7.01
N ARG A 337 -6.58 26.17 5.76
CA ARG A 337 -6.35 25.22 4.68
C ARG A 337 -4.92 25.21 4.14
N LEU A 338 -4.13 26.22 4.48
CA LEU A 338 -2.73 26.24 4.06
C LEU A 338 -1.94 25.04 4.64
N LEU A 339 -2.29 24.57 5.84
CA LEU A 339 -1.65 23.39 6.45
C LEU A 339 -1.76 22.13 5.59
N PRO A 340 -2.94 21.62 5.25
CA PRO A 340 -3.04 20.43 4.39
C PRO A 340 -2.43 20.64 3.01
N CYS A 341 -2.56 21.84 2.41
CA CYS A 341 -1.94 22.12 1.12
C CYS A 341 -0.41 22.02 1.16
N LEU A 342 0.22 22.57 2.19
CA LEU A 342 1.67 22.44 2.41
C LEU A 342 2.08 20.99 2.67
N CYS A 343 1.28 20.23 3.43
CA CYS A 343 1.49 18.80 3.63
C CYS A 343 1.44 18.04 2.29
N GLY A 344 0.44 18.30 1.45
CA GLY A 344 0.32 17.64 0.14
C GLY A 344 1.52 17.90 -0.78
N ILE A 345 1.99 19.15 -0.85
CA ILE A 345 3.22 19.51 -1.60
C ILE A 345 4.44 18.80 -0.99
N ALA A 346 4.59 18.84 0.33
CA ALA A 346 5.71 18.18 1.02
C ALA A 346 5.70 16.66 0.80
N ILE A 347 4.55 15.99 0.84
CA ILE A 347 4.40 14.55 0.56
C ILE A 347 4.89 14.23 -0.86
N ILE A 348 4.49 15.03 -1.84
CA ILE A 348 4.95 14.85 -3.24
C ILE A 348 6.46 14.98 -3.32
N LEU A 349 7.06 16.01 -2.69
CA LEU A 349 8.51 16.21 -2.65
C LEU A 349 9.23 15.05 -1.94
N VAL A 350 8.66 14.53 -0.86
CA VAL A 350 9.20 13.34 -0.16
C VAL A 350 9.19 12.12 -1.09
N VAL A 351 8.11 11.86 -1.82
CA VAL A 351 8.01 10.73 -2.76
C VAL A 351 9.04 10.84 -3.88
N VAL A 352 9.22 12.03 -4.46
CA VAL A 352 10.23 12.29 -5.50
C VAL A 352 11.65 12.09 -4.95
N SER A 353 11.93 12.66 -3.78
CA SER A 353 13.23 12.55 -3.10
C SER A 353 13.52 11.09 -2.73
N TRP A 354 12.50 10.36 -2.26
CA TRP A 354 12.60 8.94 -1.93
C TRP A 354 13.04 8.12 -3.16
N GLY A 355 12.38 8.31 -4.31
CA GLY A 355 12.80 7.68 -5.56
C GLY A 355 14.24 8.02 -5.94
N TYR A 356 14.65 9.27 -5.80
CA TYR A 356 16.03 9.71 -6.08
C TYR A 356 17.06 8.97 -5.19
N PHE A 357 16.85 8.96 -3.89
CA PHE A 357 17.75 8.30 -2.94
C PHE A 357 17.67 6.76 -2.99
N ALA A 358 16.56 6.21 -3.44
CA ALA A 358 16.40 4.77 -3.69
C ALA A 358 17.06 4.30 -5.01
N GLY A 359 17.66 5.20 -5.79
CA GLY A 359 18.26 4.87 -7.08
C GLY A 359 17.27 4.72 -8.24
N ALA A 360 16.03 5.19 -8.06
CA ALA A 360 14.92 5.15 -9.01
C ALA A 360 14.33 6.55 -9.26
N PRO A 361 15.14 7.54 -9.75
CA PRO A 361 14.73 8.95 -9.81
C PRO A 361 13.52 9.19 -10.71
N TRP A 362 13.45 8.55 -11.88
CA TRP A 362 12.34 8.72 -12.81
C TRP A 362 11.06 8.07 -12.31
N GLU A 363 11.15 6.92 -11.66
CA GLU A 363 10.05 6.23 -11.00
C GLU A 363 9.47 7.09 -9.88
N GLY A 364 10.34 7.72 -9.06
CA GLY A 364 9.95 8.65 -8.02
C GLY A 364 9.29 9.91 -8.57
N LEU A 365 9.82 10.48 -9.66
CA LEU A 365 9.22 11.64 -10.33
C LEU A 365 7.84 11.30 -10.91
N LEU A 366 7.69 10.15 -11.57
CA LEU A 366 6.41 9.67 -12.09
C LEU A 366 5.41 9.41 -10.96
N ALA A 367 5.86 8.82 -9.85
CA ALA A 367 5.02 8.64 -8.67
C ALA A 367 4.53 9.99 -8.11
N GLY A 368 5.39 10.99 -8.07
CA GLY A 368 5.02 12.36 -7.69
C GLY A 368 3.96 12.96 -8.63
N PHE A 369 4.09 12.80 -9.94
CA PHE A 369 3.06 13.25 -10.91
C PHE A 369 1.75 12.47 -10.74
N ILE A 370 1.79 11.15 -10.58
CA ILE A 370 0.61 10.33 -10.34
C ILE A 370 -0.12 10.80 -9.08
N LEU A 371 0.61 11.02 -7.99
CA LEU A 371 0.06 11.49 -6.74
C LEU A 371 -0.55 12.89 -6.88
N CYS A 372 0.18 13.83 -7.49
CA CYS A 372 -0.28 15.19 -7.78
C CYS A 372 -1.57 15.21 -8.61
N LEU A 373 -1.73 14.26 -9.53
CA LEU A 373 -2.87 14.15 -10.43
C LEU A 373 -3.90 13.11 -9.97
N THR A 374 -3.86 12.69 -8.71
CA THR A 374 -4.86 11.80 -8.11
C THR A 374 -5.97 12.62 -7.47
N ASN A 375 -7.20 12.51 -7.99
CA ASN A 375 -8.35 13.29 -7.53
C ASN A 375 -8.56 13.19 -6.01
N ARG A 376 -8.50 11.97 -5.46
CA ARG A 376 -8.66 11.75 -4.00
C ARG A 376 -7.60 12.46 -3.19
N PHE A 377 -6.35 12.45 -3.64
CA PHE A 377 -5.24 13.11 -2.95
C PHE A 377 -5.43 14.64 -2.94
N ILE A 378 -5.76 15.23 -4.10
CA ILE A 378 -6.04 16.67 -4.21
C ILE A 378 -7.17 17.07 -3.28
N TYR A 379 -8.30 16.34 -3.32
CA TYR A 379 -9.46 16.65 -2.49
C TYR A 379 -9.13 16.61 -1.00
N LEU A 380 -8.47 15.54 -0.54
CA LEU A 380 -8.17 15.33 0.88
C LEU A 380 -7.08 16.28 1.40
N GLU A 381 -6.05 16.58 0.59
CA GLU A 381 -4.97 17.52 0.96
C GLU A 381 -5.37 19.00 0.80
N ARG A 382 -6.62 19.26 0.44
CA ARG A 382 -7.23 20.60 0.46
C ARG A 382 -8.27 20.74 1.57
N MET A 383 -8.65 19.65 2.20
CA MET A 383 -9.60 19.61 3.31
C MET A 383 -8.84 19.67 4.66
N LEU A 384 -9.20 20.62 5.50
CA LEU A 384 -8.57 20.75 6.81
C LEU A 384 -8.92 19.55 7.70
N ALA A 385 -7.91 18.71 7.95
CA ALA A 385 -8.00 17.56 8.84
C ALA A 385 -6.60 17.16 9.35
N PRO A 386 -6.48 16.51 10.53
CA PRO A 386 -5.22 16.01 11.04
C PRO A 386 -4.59 14.93 10.15
N ASP A 387 -5.39 14.31 9.29
CA ASP A 387 -4.97 13.20 8.42
C ASP A 387 -3.89 13.59 7.42
N SER A 388 -3.90 14.84 6.92
CA SER A 388 -2.86 15.36 6.02
C SER A 388 -1.48 15.40 6.69
N LEU A 389 -1.44 15.89 7.92
CA LEU A 389 -0.20 15.93 8.68
C LEU A 389 0.28 14.53 9.08
N LEU A 390 -0.65 13.61 9.43
CA LEU A 390 -0.33 12.20 9.65
C LEU A 390 0.23 11.53 8.39
N CYS A 391 -0.35 11.80 7.23
CA CYS A 391 0.13 11.28 5.94
C CYS A 391 1.55 11.76 5.64
N LEU A 392 1.87 13.02 5.94
CA LEU A 392 3.22 13.57 5.80
C LEU A 392 4.21 12.81 6.69
N TRP A 393 3.91 12.67 8.00
CA TRP A 393 4.80 11.93 8.92
C TRP A 393 4.92 10.46 8.54
N THR A 394 3.84 9.83 8.09
CA THR A 394 3.86 8.44 7.63
C THR A 394 4.73 8.30 6.38
N THR A 395 4.56 9.16 5.37
CA THR A 395 5.33 9.08 4.12
C THR A 395 6.80 9.37 4.34
N LEU A 396 7.13 10.42 5.12
CA LEU A 396 8.51 10.78 5.45
C LEU A 396 9.18 9.70 6.32
N GLY A 397 8.46 9.20 7.32
CA GLY A 397 8.98 8.15 8.18
C GLY A 397 9.23 6.85 7.40
N LEU A 398 8.32 6.41 6.54
CA LEU A 398 8.53 5.24 5.67
C LEU A 398 9.73 5.43 4.74
N CYS A 399 9.91 6.63 4.17
CA CYS A 399 11.07 6.98 3.37
C CYS A 399 12.37 6.84 4.17
N LEU A 400 12.43 7.47 5.35
CA LEU A 400 13.62 7.46 6.21
C LEU A 400 13.92 6.06 6.75
N GLY A 401 12.90 5.30 7.16
CA GLY A 401 13.04 3.91 7.58
C GLY A 401 13.57 3.01 6.47
N TYR A 402 13.05 3.17 5.24
CA TYR A 402 13.56 2.49 4.06
C TYR A 402 15.05 2.81 3.82
N LEU A 403 15.41 4.10 3.79
CA LEU A 403 16.80 4.54 3.56
C LEU A 403 17.74 4.09 4.68
N ALA A 404 17.26 4.00 5.92
CA ALA A 404 18.05 3.50 7.04
C ALA A 404 18.43 2.03 6.86
N CYS A 405 17.53 1.20 6.30
CA CYS A 405 17.69 -0.26 6.21
C CYS A 405 18.31 -0.74 4.89
N THR A 406 18.41 0.11 3.84
CA THR A 406 18.92 -0.31 2.51
C THR A 406 20.42 -0.15 2.32
N GLN A 407 21.14 0.52 3.22
CA GLN A 407 22.58 0.75 3.12
C GLN A 407 23.40 -0.43 3.68
N LYS A 408 24.71 -0.48 3.37
CA LYS A 408 25.63 -1.51 3.91
C LYS A 408 25.72 -1.49 5.44
N LYS A 409 25.53 -0.31 6.05
CA LYS A 409 25.43 -0.11 7.52
C LYS A 409 24.18 0.72 7.78
N MET A 410 23.54 0.47 8.92
CA MET A 410 22.36 1.22 9.35
C MET A 410 22.66 2.72 9.42
N ASN A 411 21.87 3.51 8.68
CA ASN A 411 21.99 4.97 8.69
C ASN A 411 21.26 5.53 9.93
N LEU A 412 22.02 5.89 10.96
CA LEU A 412 21.48 6.38 12.23
C LEU A 412 20.75 7.71 12.10
N ALA A 413 21.19 8.60 11.20
CA ALA A 413 20.50 9.86 10.97
C ALA A 413 19.10 9.65 10.36
N CYS A 414 18.99 8.76 9.37
CA CYS A 414 17.69 8.35 8.83
C CYS A 414 16.83 7.66 9.88
N TRP A 415 17.43 6.82 10.74
CA TRP A 415 16.70 6.14 11.81
C TRP A 415 16.21 7.10 12.89
N LEU A 416 17.00 8.12 13.25
CA LEU A 416 16.57 9.20 14.14
C LEU A 416 15.39 9.96 13.52
N GLY A 417 15.49 10.38 12.24
CA GLY A 417 14.40 11.03 11.52
C GLY A 417 13.12 10.18 11.46
N TYR A 418 13.27 8.87 11.24
CA TYR A 418 12.16 7.90 11.32
C TYR A 418 11.51 7.90 12.72
N SER A 419 12.35 7.90 13.78
CA SER A 419 11.87 7.91 15.18
C SER A 419 11.13 9.21 15.52
N LEU A 420 11.62 10.34 15.02
CA LEU A 420 10.94 11.64 15.15
C LEU A 420 9.56 11.62 14.44
N CYS A 421 9.47 11.01 13.25
CA CYS A 421 8.19 10.88 12.54
C CYS A 421 7.16 10.04 13.32
N ILE A 422 7.60 9.01 14.06
CA ILE A 422 6.70 8.26 14.96
C ILE A 422 6.13 9.18 16.05
N GLY A 423 6.99 9.96 16.74
CA GLY A 423 6.57 10.86 17.80
C GLY A 423 5.63 11.97 17.29
N LEU A 424 6.00 12.64 16.18
CA LEU A 424 5.19 13.69 15.58
C LEU A 424 3.86 13.17 15.02
N GLY A 425 3.87 12.00 14.40
CA GLY A 425 2.66 11.31 13.97
C GLY A 425 1.73 10.95 15.14
N PHE A 426 2.31 10.55 16.28
CA PHE A 426 1.58 10.30 17.51
C PHE A 426 0.94 11.59 18.06
N LEU A 427 1.68 12.71 18.12
CA LEU A 427 1.13 14.03 18.50
C LEU A 427 0.09 14.57 17.50
N THR A 428 -0.02 13.98 16.31
CA THR A 428 -1.03 14.34 15.31
C THR A 428 -2.32 13.56 15.48
N LYS A 429 -2.25 12.24 15.63
CA LYS A 429 -3.45 11.37 15.62
C LYS A 429 -3.40 10.21 16.62
N GLY A 430 -2.38 10.15 17.49
CA GLY A 430 -2.24 9.13 18.51
C GLY A 430 -1.57 7.83 18.03
N PRO A 431 -1.86 6.68 18.69
CA PRO A 431 -1.15 5.42 18.50
C PRO A 431 -1.15 4.85 17.08
N VAL A 432 -2.09 5.26 16.23
CA VAL A 432 -2.18 4.82 14.84
C VAL A 432 -0.88 5.05 14.07
N ALA A 433 -0.17 6.14 14.34
CA ALA A 433 1.10 6.45 13.69
C ALA A 433 2.17 5.37 13.91
N LEU A 434 2.21 4.78 15.11
CA LEU A 434 3.14 3.69 15.42
C LEU A 434 2.88 2.47 14.51
N VAL A 435 1.62 2.09 14.34
CA VAL A 435 1.25 0.94 13.49
C VAL A 435 1.60 1.21 12.03
N LEU A 436 1.25 2.39 11.51
CA LEU A 436 1.50 2.76 10.10
C LEU A 436 2.99 2.82 9.75
N LEU A 437 3.85 3.10 10.71
CA LEU A 437 5.30 3.20 10.51
C LEU A 437 6.03 1.90 10.85
N ALA A 438 5.76 1.28 12.00
CA ALA A 438 6.53 0.14 12.46
C ALA A 438 6.22 -1.14 11.68
N VAL A 439 4.94 -1.45 11.45
CA VAL A 439 4.56 -2.72 10.82
C VAL A 439 5.10 -2.88 9.39
N PRO A 440 5.04 -1.85 8.50
CA PRO A 440 5.65 -1.95 7.18
C PRO A 440 7.16 -2.22 7.20
N ILE A 441 7.92 -1.55 8.07
CA ILE A 441 9.37 -1.75 8.19
C ILE A 441 9.69 -3.15 8.72
N VAL A 442 8.99 -3.62 9.74
CA VAL A 442 9.18 -4.97 10.30
C VAL A 442 8.91 -6.03 9.24
N LEU A 443 7.76 -5.96 8.56
CA LEU A 443 7.41 -6.94 7.54
C LEU A 443 8.38 -6.91 6.36
N TRP A 444 8.74 -5.73 5.88
CA TRP A 444 9.66 -5.60 4.77
C TRP A 444 11.05 -6.14 5.10
N THR A 445 11.63 -5.80 6.25
CA THR A 445 12.94 -6.31 6.65
C THR A 445 12.93 -7.80 6.97
N PHE A 446 11.76 -8.37 7.27
CA PHE A 446 11.58 -9.81 7.39
C PHE A 446 11.51 -10.50 6.01
N LEU A 447 10.83 -9.88 5.04
CA LEU A 447 10.59 -10.45 3.71
C LEU A 447 11.79 -10.25 2.76
N ASP A 448 12.46 -9.11 2.78
CA ASP A 448 13.64 -8.83 1.96
C ASP A 448 14.94 -9.11 2.74
N LYS A 449 15.56 -10.23 2.42
CA LYS A 449 16.80 -10.68 3.09
C LYS A 449 18.01 -9.77 2.88
N ARG A 450 17.96 -8.85 1.92
CA ARG A 450 19.05 -7.92 1.59
C ARG A 450 19.05 -6.68 2.47
N THR A 451 17.99 -6.45 3.22
CA THR A 451 17.84 -5.30 4.10
C THR A 451 18.49 -5.55 5.46
N LEU A 452 18.97 -4.47 6.06
CA LEU A 452 19.42 -4.51 7.45
C LEU A 452 18.22 -4.57 8.38
N LYS A 453 18.26 -5.50 9.32
CA LYS A 453 17.21 -5.64 10.34
C LYS A 453 17.54 -4.73 11.53
N PRO A 454 16.65 -3.78 11.88
CA PRO A 454 16.84 -2.98 13.07
C PRO A 454 16.91 -3.87 14.32
N SER A 455 17.91 -3.65 15.17
CA SER A 455 18.05 -4.37 16.45
C SER A 455 16.96 -3.95 17.45
N LEU A 456 16.74 -4.75 18.49
CA LEU A 456 15.85 -4.37 19.59
C LEU A 456 16.24 -3.03 20.23
N GLY A 457 17.56 -2.76 20.35
CA GLY A 457 18.04 -1.48 20.86
C GLY A 457 17.65 -0.30 19.96
N MET A 458 17.62 -0.47 18.64
CA MET A 458 17.17 0.56 17.71
C MET A 458 15.66 0.81 17.81
N TRP A 459 14.86 -0.25 17.97
CA TRP A 459 13.43 -0.11 18.24
C TRP A 459 13.16 0.56 19.60
N GLY A 460 13.97 0.19 20.62
CA GLY A 460 13.95 0.87 21.94
C GLY A 460 14.26 2.36 21.82
N PHE A 461 15.30 2.72 21.05
CA PHE A 461 15.63 4.12 20.75
C PHE A 461 14.49 4.85 20.06
N ALA A 462 13.84 4.24 19.06
CA ALA A 462 12.70 4.84 18.37
C ALA A 462 11.51 5.08 19.32
N LEU A 463 11.22 4.10 20.19
CA LEU A 463 10.16 4.21 21.19
C LEU A 463 10.47 5.32 22.22
N ILE A 464 11.68 5.36 22.76
CA ILE A 464 12.11 6.40 23.69
C ILE A 464 12.01 7.79 23.06
N THR A 465 12.47 7.94 21.80
CA THR A 465 12.35 9.20 21.08
C THR A 465 10.90 9.63 20.92
N ALA A 466 10.01 8.71 20.55
CA ALA A 466 8.58 8.99 20.44
C ALA A 466 7.97 9.40 21.79
N ILE A 467 8.33 8.71 22.88
CA ILE A 467 7.88 9.04 24.24
C ILE A 467 8.37 10.43 24.64
N LEU A 468 9.65 10.75 24.45
CA LEU A 468 10.20 12.07 24.80
C LEU A 468 9.49 13.22 24.08
N ILE A 469 9.05 13.02 22.86
CA ILE A 469 8.30 14.02 22.09
C ILE A 469 6.85 14.16 22.62
N THR A 470 6.22 13.05 22.96
CA THR A 470 4.78 13.03 23.26
C THR A 470 4.45 13.24 24.72
N LEU A 471 5.30 12.74 25.61
CA LEU A 471 5.08 12.69 27.05
C LEU A 471 4.87 14.06 27.70
N PRO A 472 5.61 15.14 27.34
CA PRO A 472 5.39 16.45 27.95
C PRO A 472 3.96 16.96 27.82
N TRP A 473 3.37 16.84 26.60
CA TRP A 473 1.98 17.23 26.40
C TRP A 473 1.01 16.29 27.11
N GLN A 474 1.27 14.98 27.06
CA GLN A 474 0.39 13.99 27.71
C GLN A 474 0.32 14.20 29.23
N ILE A 475 1.43 14.49 29.88
CA ILE A 475 1.45 14.82 31.29
C ILE A 475 0.66 16.12 31.55
N ALA A 476 0.93 17.16 30.78
CA ALA A 476 0.28 18.45 30.96
C ALA A 476 -1.23 18.39 30.81
N VAL A 477 -1.75 17.67 29.79
CA VAL A 477 -3.20 17.52 29.58
C VAL A 477 -3.83 16.62 30.64
N SER A 478 -3.16 15.54 31.08
CA SER A 478 -3.69 14.64 32.10
C SER A 478 -3.80 15.27 33.48
N ILE A 479 -2.93 16.26 33.80
CA ILE A 479 -3.02 17.02 35.05
C ILE A 479 -4.24 17.93 35.03
N ARG A 480 -4.57 18.52 33.88
CA ARG A 480 -5.72 19.44 33.72
C ARG A 480 -7.04 18.73 33.52
N GLU A 481 -7.01 17.62 32.81
CA GLU A 481 -8.18 16.81 32.44
C GLU A 481 -7.95 15.34 32.87
N PRO A 482 -8.33 14.95 34.08
CA PRO A 482 -8.08 13.61 34.63
C PRO A 482 -8.66 12.46 33.79
N ASP A 483 -9.78 12.70 33.10
CA ASP A 483 -10.45 11.71 32.23
C ASP A 483 -9.77 11.55 30.86
N PHE A 484 -8.75 12.36 30.56
CA PHE A 484 -8.08 12.34 29.25
C PHE A 484 -7.62 10.95 28.84
N PHE A 485 -6.96 10.20 29.73
CA PHE A 485 -6.42 8.88 29.41
C PHE A 485 -7.53 7.91 28.97
N HIS A 486 -8.61 7.84 29.74
CA HIS A 486 -9.73 6.95 29.41
C HIS A 486 -10.44 7.40 28.13
N HIS A 487 -10.75 8.69 28.00
CA HIS A 487 -11.41 9.22 26.80
C HIS A 487 -10.59 9.00 25.54
N PHE A 488 -9.31 9.38 25.56
CA PHE A 488 -8.46 9.35 24.37
C PHE A 488 -8.00 7.94 24.01
N TYR A 489 -7.39 7.19 24.96
CA TYR A 489 -6.80 5.89 24.63
C TYR A 489 -7.85 4.78 24.54
N VAL A 490 -8.76 4.72 25.50
CA VAL A 490 -9.78 3.67 25.51
C VAL A 490 -10.92 4.03 24.57
N GLY A 491 -11.56 5.19 24.73
CA GLY A 491 -12.71 5.60 23.93
C GLY A 491 -12.38 5.84 22.46
N GLN A 492 -11.51 6.81 22.19
CA GLN A 492 -11.26 7.29 20.82
C GLN A 492 -10.29 6.43 20.00
N ASN A 493 -9.45 5.60 20.63
CA ASN A 493 -8.52 4.76 19.90
C ASN A 493 -8.90 3.27 19.97
N LEU A 494 -9.03 2.67 21.14
CA LEU A 494 -9.27 1.23 21.26
C LEU A 494 -10.72 0.86 20.92
N LEU A 495 -11.70 1.41 21.63
CA LEU A 495 -13.11 1.06 21.43
C LEU A 495 -13.60 1.46 20.03
N ARG A 496 -13.17 2.61 19.54
CA ARG A 496 -13.52 3.06 18.19
C ARG A 496 -12.95 2.14 17.10
N TYR A 497 -11.82 1.47 17.35
CA TYR A 497 -11.25 0.49 16.43
C TYR A 497 -11.97 -0.86 16.51
N VAL A 498 -12.32 -1.34 17.70
CA VAL A 498 -12.87 -2.69 17.92
C VAL A 498 -14.40 -2.72 17.88
N ALA A 499 -15.05 -1.77 18.55
CA ALA A 499 -16.52 -1.69 18.69
C ALA A 499 -16.98 -0.23 18.51
N PRO A 500 -17.05 0.25 17.29
CA PRO A 500 -17.31 1.66 17.01
C PRO A 500 -18.75 2.04 17.38
N LEU A 501 -18.90 3.23 17.95
CA LEU A 501 -20.22 3.85 18.20
C LEU A 501 -20.74 4.64 16.99
N ASP A 502 -19.84 4.98 16.04
CA ASP A 502 -20.15 5.77 14.86
C ASP A 502 -19.38 5.27 13.62
N HIS A 503 -19.92 5.52 12.42
CA HIS A 503 -19.27 5.18 11.14
C HIS A 503 -18.89 3.70 11.00
N GLU A 504 -19.76 2.82 11.52
CA GLU A 504 -19.59 1.39 11.31
C GLU A 504 -19.87 1.03 9.84
N GLU A 505 -18.85 0.50 9.18
CA GLU A 505 -18.91 0.20 7.75
C GLU A 505 -18.25 -1.17 7.47
N PRO A 506 -18.66 -1.91 6.42
CA PRO A 506 -18.14 -3.22 6.10
C PRO A 506 -16.64 -3.18 5.76
N PHE A 507 -15.93 -4.33 5.86
CA PHE A 507 -14.49 -4.39 5.64
C PHE A 507 -14.06 -3.94 4.22
N TRP A 508 -14.92 -4.11 3.21
CA TRP A 508 -14.66 -3.68 1.83
C TRP A 508 -14.94 -2.20 1.56
N PHE A 509 -15.41 -1.43 2.53
CA PHE A 509 -15.79 -0.03 2.39
C PHE A 509 -14.77 0.81 1.62
N PHE A 510 -13.48 0.56 1.86
CA PHE A 510 -12.42 1.33 1.22
C PHE A 510 -12.15 0.95 -0.24
N LEU A 511 -12.54 -0.24 -0.71
CA LEU A 511 -12.28 -0.67 -2.09
C LEU A 511 -12.91 0.25 -3.14
N PRO A 512 -14.23 0.53 -3.12
CA PRO A 512 -14.83 1.46 -4.08
C PRO A 512 -14.29 2.87 -3.93
N HIS A 513 -13.98 3.32 -2.71
CA HIS A 513 -13.40 4.64 -2.48
C HIS A 513 -11.98 4.76 -3.03
N LEU A 514 -11.15 3.73 -2.90
CA LEU A 514 -9.82 3.66 -3.50
C LEU A 514 -9.93 3.64 -5.02
N PHE A 515 -10.78 2.77 -5.56
CA PHE A 515 -10.99 2.63 -7.00
C PHE A 515 -11.40 3.97 -7.61
N LEU A 516 -12.49 4.58 -7.17
CA LEU A 516 -13.02 5.83 -7.71
C LEU A 516 -12.05 7.00 -7.46
N GLY A 517 -11.40 7.04 -6.31
CA GLY A 517 -10.50 8.13 -5.92
C GLY A 517 -9.16 8.14 -6.66
N THR A 518 -8.76 7.03 -7.26
CA THR A 518 -7.48 6.89 -7.97
C THR A 518 -7.62 6.72 -9.48
N ILE A 519 -8.83 6.85 -10.02
CA ILE A 519 -9.02 6.96 -11.48
C ILE A 519 -8.22 8.17 -12.02
N PRO A 520 -7.50 8.03 -13.17
CA PRO A 520 -7.42 6.85 -14.05
C PRO A 520 -6.36 5.82 -13.66
N TRP A 521 -5.53 6.10 -12.69
CA TRP A 521 -4.31 5.36 -12.36
C TRP A 521 -4.55 3.92 -11.92
N ILE A 522 -5.68 3.64 -11.27
CA ILE A 522 -6.04 2.30 -10.77
C ILE A 522 -6.06 1.23 -11.87
N PHE A 523 -6.31 1.65 -13.12
CA PHE A 523 -6.33 0.73 -14.27
C PHE A 523 -4.94 0.22 -14.69
N LEU A 524 -3.88 0.78 -14.13
CA LEU A 524 -2.52 0.24 -14.26
C LEU A 524 -2.27 -0.92 -13.29
N LEU A 525 -3.09 -1.08 -12.25
CA LEU A 525 -2.90 -2.09 -11.22
C LEU A 525 -3.00 -3.54 -11.74
N PRO A 526 -3.94 -3.93 -12.63
CA PRO A 526 -3.95 -5.28 -13.20
C PRO A 526 -2.68 -5.62 -13.97
N GLY A 527 -2.12 -4.66 -14.72
CA GLY A 527 -0.82 -4.82 -15.39
C GLY A 527 0.32 -5.06 -14.41
N PHE A 528 0.29 -4.39 -13.26
CA PHE A 528 1.21 -4.61 -12.17
C PHE A 528 1.06 -6.03 -11.57
N ILE A 529 -0.15 -6.46 -11.27
CA ILE A 529 -0.44 -7.81 -10.74
C ILE A 529 0.05 -8.89 -11.72
N THR A 530 -0.19 -8.73 -13.01
CA THR A 530 0.29 -9.69 -14.03
C THR A 530 1.82 -9.71 -14.12
N THR A 531 2.50 -8.59 -13.88
CA THR A 531 3.96 -8.51 -13.84
C THR A 531 4.51 -9.27 -12.62
N ILE A 532 3.83 -9.22 -11.49
CA ILE A 532 4.19 -9.97 -10.28
C ILE A 532 3.94 -11.48 -10.46
N CYS A 533 2.80 -11.86 -11.06
CA CYS A 533 2.37 -13.25 -11.14
C CYS A 533 3.03 -14.05 -12.29
N LYS A 534 3.64 -13.40 -13.29
CA LYS A 534 4.30 -14.11 -14.39
C LYS A 534 5.82 -14.20 -14.17
N PRO A 535 6.36 -15.37 -13.85
CA PRO A 535 7.79 -15.58 -13.87
C PRO A 535 8.28 -15.57 -15.34
N ASN A 536 9.01 -14.55 -15.71
CA ASN A 536 9.62 -14.48 -17.03
C ASN A 536 11.11 -14.19 -16.87
N SER A 537 11.93 -15.08 -17.35
CA SER A 537 13.39 -15.11 -17.26
C SER A 537 14.11 -13.86 -17.78
N ASN A 538 13.44 -13.00 -18.51
CA ASN A 538 14.00 -11.79 -19.12
C ASN A 538 13.40 -10.48 -18.57
N LYS A 539 12.63 -10.50 -17.46
CA LYS A 539 12.02 -9.27 -16.92
C LYS A 539 12.79 -8.75 -15.72
N GLN A 540 13.14 -7.48 -15.81
CA GLN A 540 13.53 -6.67 -14.68
C GLN A 540 12.54 -6.87 -13.54
N SER A 541 13.02 -7.37 -12.42
CA SER A 541 12.27 -7.39 -11.18
C SER A 541 12.01 -5.96 -10.74
N MET A 542 10.97 -5.78 -9.97
CA MET A 542 10.46 -4.47 -9.57
C MET A 542 11.36 -3.71 -8.59
N GLY A 543 12.53 -4.06 -8.29
CA GLY A 543 13.38 -3.35 -7.35
C GLY A 543 12.77 -3.19 -5.93
N SER A 544 13.64 -3.04 -4.95
CA SER A 544 13.27 -2.90 -3.53
C SER A 544 12.31 -1.74 -3.25
N PHE A 545 12.38 -0.66 -4.03
CA PHE A 545 11.54 0.54 -3.88
C PHE A 545 10.05 0.26 -4.10
N ALA A 546 9.69 -0.38 -5.22
CA ALA A 546 8.30 -0.73 -5.51
C ALA A 546 7.75 -1.85 -4.59
N GLY A 547 8.62 -2.82 -4.26
CA GLY A 547 8.27 -3.90 -3.34
C GLY A 547 7.96 -3.39 -1.93
N PHE A 548 8.73 -2.43 -1.42
CA PHE A 548 8.43 -1.77 -0.15
C PHE A 548 7.14 -0.94 -0.23
N GLY A 549 6.94 -0.20 -1.32
CA GLY A 549 5.67 0.52 -1.57
C GLY A 549 4.46 -0.41 -1.50
N LEU A 550 4.56 -1.62 -2.08
CA LEU A 550 3.48 -2.61 -2.01
C LEU A 550 3.22 -3.07 -0.57
N ILE A 551 4.26 -3.42 0.18
CA ILE A 551 4.11 -3.84 1.58
C ILE A 551 3.48 -2.73 2.42
N ALA A 552 3.98 -1.50 2.31
CA ALA A 552 3.45 -0.36 3.04
C ALA A 552 1.98 -0.09 2.67
N GLY A 553 1.65 -0.06 1.38
CA GLY A 553 0.28 0.15 0.90
C GLY A 553 -0.69 -0.92 1.39
N VAL A 554 -0.31 -2.20 1.30
CA VAL A 554 -1.14 -3.33 1.76
C VAL A 554 -1.33 -3.29 3.28
N VAL A 555 -0.28 -3.05 4.06
CA VAL A 555 -0.36 -2.96 5.53
C VAL A 555 -1.31 -1.85 5.95
N ILE A 556 -1.11 -0.64 5.41
CA ILE A 556 -1.92 0.53 5.79
C ILE A 556 -3.39 0.31 5.38
N PHE A 557 -3.64 -0.18 4.16
CA PHE A 557 -4.98 -0.50 3.67
C PHE A 557 -5.68 -1.54 4.56
N THR A 558 -4.99 -2.63 4.88
CA THR A 558 -5.52 -3.74 5.69
C THR A 558 -5.82 -3.26 7.12
N PHE A 559 -4.92 -2.49 7.72
CA PHE A 559 -5.12 -1.93 9.06
C PHE A 559 -6.41 -1.11 9.16
N PHE A 560 -6.64 -0.19 8.23
CA PHE A 560 -7.88 0.59 8.24
C PHE A 560 -9.12 -0.22 7.85
N SER A 561 -8.98 -1.23 6.99
CA SER A 561 -10.10 -2.10 6.57
C SER A 561 -10.60 -3.01 7.70
N ILE A 562 -9.71 -3.45 8.58
CA ILE A 562 -10.07 -4.27 9.76
C ILE A 562 -10.73 -3.41 10.84
N GLY A 563 -10.32 -2.14 11.01
CA GLY A 563 -10.89 -1.25 12.01
C GLY A 563 -12.40 -1.05 11.81
N GLY A 564 -13.17 -0.99 12.90
CA GLY A 564 -14.64 -0.87 12.88
C GLY A 564 -15.10 0.47 12.31
N SER A 565 -14.62 1.60 12.86
CA SER A 565 -14.98 2.94 12.37
C SER A 565 -14.21 3.31 11.11
N LYS A 566 -14.90 3.59 10.02
CA LYS A 566 -14.31 3.87 8.70
C LYS A 566 -14.75 5.21 8.15
N ARG A 567 -13.77 6.01 7.75
CA ARG A 567 -14.00 7.28 7.03
C ARG A 567 -13.16 7.33 5.76
N PRO A 568 -13.66 7.86 4.65
CA PRO A 568 -12.93 7.91 3.38
C PRO A 568 -11.55 8.57 3.47
N ILE A 569 -11.34 9.49 4.41
CA ILE A 569 -10.08 10.19 4.62
C ILE A 569 -8.95 9.26 5.12
N TYR A 570 -9.27 8.13 5.76
CA TYR A 570 -8.28 7.16 6.25
C TYR A 570 -7.48 6.49 5.13
N LEU A 571 -7.95 6.61 3.87
CA LEU A 571 -7.20 6.16 2.70
C LEU A 571 -6.00 7.06 2.34
N LEU A 572 -5.91 8.25 2.91
CA LEU A 572 -4.87 9.21 2.52
C LEU A 572 -3.44 8.64 2.64
N PRO A 573 -3.04 7.97 3.73
CA PRO A 573 -1.70 7.38 3.85
C PRO A 573 -1.43 6.17 2.92
N VAL A 574 -2.46 5.62 2.25
CA VAL A 574 -2.30 4.54 1.25
C VAL A 574 -1.84 5.09 -0.10
N LEU A 575 -2.19 6.35 -0.41
CA LEU A 575 -1.97 6.92 -1.74
C LEU A 575 -0.49 7.11 -2.12
N PRO A 576 0.43 7.59 -1.24
CA PRO A 576 1.85 7.69 -1.58
C PRO A 576 2.50 6.33 -1.92
N PRO A 577 2.36 5.26 -1.12
CA PRO A 577 2.82 3.92 -1.49
C PRO A 577 2.23 3.40 -2.81
N LEU A 578 0.95 3.62 -3.06
CA LEU A 578 0.29 3.23 -4.31
C LEU A 578 0.88 3.99 -5.51
N ALA A 579 1.12 5.29 -5.37
CA ALA A 579 1.73 6.11 -6.41
C ALA A 579 3.15 5.62 -6.77
N ILE A 580 3.94 5.17 -5.78
CA ILE A 580 5.27 4.57 -6.01
C ILE A 580 5.15 3.32 -6.89
N ILE A 581 4.22 2.43 -6.57
CA ILE A 581 3.97 1.21 -7.35
C ILE A 581 3.61 1.56 -8.80
N LEU A 582 2.68 2.49 -8.97
CA LEU A 582 2.19 2.91 -10.28
C LEU A 582 3.26 3.67 -11.08
N GLY A 583 4.10 4.48 -10.43
CA GLY A 583 5.24 5.15 -11.06
C GLY A 583 6.28 4.18 -11.62
N CYS A 584 6.60 3.14 -10.85
CA CYS A 584 7.45 2.05 -11.30
C CYS A 584 6.84 1.28 -12.48
N GLN A 585 5.53 1.02 -12.43
CA GLN A 585 4.82 0.36 -13.54
C GLN A 585 4.82 1.20 -14.82
N VAL A 586 4.55 2.50 -14.72
CA VAL A 586 4.60 3.42 -15.87
C VAL A 586 6.00 3.46 -16.48
N MET A 587 7.04 3.56 -15.64
CA MET A 587 8.44 3.55 -16.12
C MET A 587 8.77 2.25 -16.86
N ALA A 588 8.35 1.10 -16.33
CA ALA A 588 8.51 -0.18 -16.99
C ALA A 588 7.80 -0.24 -18.35
N LEU A 589 6.61 0.33 -18.48
CA LEU A 589 5.86 0.40 -19.74
C LEU A 589 6.51 1.31 -20.79
N VAL A 590 7.09 2.43 -20.34
CA VAL A 590 7.73 3.42 -21.22
C VAL A 590 9.09 2.93 -21.75
N THR A 591 9.82 2.15 -20.94
CA THR A 591 11.18 1.68 -21.28
C THR A 591 11.20 0.39 -22.08
N GLN A 592 10.14 -0.43 -22.02
CA GLN A 592 10.06 -1.67 -22.78
C GLN A 592 9.85 -1.42 -24.28
N LYS A 593 10.86 -1.74 -25.08
CA LYS A 593 10.70 -1.93 -26.53
C LYS A 593 9.99 -3.26 -26.74
N ARG A 594 8.64 -3.27 -26.96
CA ARG A 594 8.06 -4.55 -27.25
C ARG A 594 6.63 -4.75 -27.74
N GLU A 595 6.56 -5.79 -28.42
CA GLU A 595 5.64 -6.80 -28.97
C GLU A 595 4.33 -7.03 -28.20
N LYS A 596 3.30 -7.27 -28.97
CA LYS A 596 1.90 -7.52 -28.64
C LYS A 596 1.71 -8.60 -27.57
N ILE A 597 1.21 -8.24 -26.42
CA ILE A 597 0.53 -9.14 -25.49
C ILE A 597 -0.94 -8.71 -25.46
N VAL A 598 -1.80 -9.55 -26.01
CA VAL A 598 -3.22 -9.25 -26.32
C VAL A 598 -4.03 -8.72 -25.12
N TRP A 599 -3.74 -9.12 -23.89
CA TRP A 599 -4.44 -8.62 -22.69
C TRP A 599 -3.90 -7.27 -22.17
N GLN A 600 -2.67 -6.91 -22.52
CA GLN A 600 -2.12 -5.59 -22.21
C GLN A 600 -2.71 -4.51 -23.13
N SER A 601 -3.22 -4.88 -24.28
CA SER A 601 -3.82 -3.95 -25.24
C SER A 601 -5.20 -3.43 -24.80
N ILE A 602 -5.89 -4.09 -23.90
CA ILE A 602 -7.19 -3.67 -23.38
C ILE A 602 -7.07 -2.68 -22.22
N LEU A 603 -5.96 -2.71 -21.46
CA LEU A 603 -5.78 -2.00 -20.20
C LEU A 603 -4.63 -0.99 -20.19
N ILE A 604 -3.83 -0.89 -21.26
CA ILE A 604 -2.63 -0.05 -21.31
C ILE A 604 -2.80 1.07 -22.33
N PRO A 605 -2.56 2.35 -21.94
CA PRO A 605 -2.50 3.47 -22.90
C PRO A 605 -1.37 3.26 -23.89
N GLY A 606 -1.68 3.12 -25.15
CA GLY A 606 -0.72 2.90 -26.25
C GLY A 606 -1.25 1.99 -27.35
N THR A 607 -2.42 1.42 -27.15
CA THR A 607 -3.13 0.61 -28.14
C THR A 607 -4.57 1.08 -28.27
N GLU A 608 -5.26 0.69 -29.30
CA GLU A 608 -6.64 1.09 -29.64
C GLU A 608 -7.67 0.97 -28.48
N GLY A 609 -7.45 0.04 -27.54
CA GLY A 609 -8.33 -0.13 -26.37
C GLY A 609 -8.30 0.97 -25.31
N SER A 610 -7.18 1.72 -25.15
CA SER A 610 -7.12 2.85 -24.21
C SER A 610 -7.87 4.09 -24.72
N PHE A 611 -8.15 4.14 -26.01
CA PHE A 611 -8.95 5.18 -26.64
C PHE A 611 -10.40 5.16 -26.12
N ASN A 612 -10.98 3.96 -26.00
CA ASN A 612 -12.35 3.80 -25.52
C ASN A 612 -12.47 4.14 -24.02
N PHE A 613 -11.40 3.91 -23.25
CA PHE A 613 -11.45 4.05 -21.80
C PHE A 613 -11.38 5.50 -21.32
N LEU A 614 -10.46 6.30 -21.85
CA LEU A 614 -10.43 7.75 -21.53
C LEU A 614 -11.65 8.47 -22.09
N GLY A 615 -12.16 8.02 -23.25
CA GLY A 615 -13.43 8.47 -23.80
C GLY A 615 -14.60 8.20 -22.85
N ILE A 616 -14.64 7.02 -22.22
CA ILE A 616 -15.65 6.67 -21.21
C ILE A 616 -15.53 7.56 -19.96
N ILE A 617 -14.32 7.80 -19.45
CA ILE A 617 -14.11 8.71 -18.29
C ILE A 617 -14.59 10.11 -18.60
N LEU A 618 -14.32 10.60 -19.79
CA LEU A 618 -14.73 11.93 -20.24
C LEU A 618 -16.24 12.02 -20.46
N LEU A 619 -16.86 10.96 -20.96
CA LEU A 619 -18.33 10.85 -21.02
C LEU A 619 -18.96 10.80 -19.62
N ILE A 620 -18.34 10.10 -18.67
CA ILE A 620 -18.77 10.09 -17.28
C ILE A 620 -18.61 11.49 -16.66
N GLY A 621 -17.50 12.19 -16.91
CA GLY A 621 -17.28 13.58 -16.47
C GLY A 621 -18.30 14.55 -17.03
N LEU A 622 -18.61 14.42 -18.32
CA LEU A 622 -19.72 15.13 -18.97
C LEU A 622 -21.06 14.81 -18.31
N GLY A 623 -21.38 13.53 -18.08
CA GLY A 623 -22.60 13.10 -17.40
C GLY A 623 -22.73 13.67 -15.99
N ILE A 624 -21.64 13.72 -15.22
CA ILE A 624 -21.61 14.33 -13.88
C ILE A 624 -21.85 15.84 -13.96
N SER A 625 -21.26 16.54 -14.94
CA SER A 625 -21.46 17.98 -15.16
C SER A 625 -22.90 18.28 -15.51
N PHE A 626 -23.52 17.50 -16.39
CA PHE A 626 -24.95 17.63 -16.71
C PHE A 626 -25.86 17.28 -15.52
N ALA A 627 -25.54 16.21 -14.76
CA ALA A 627 -26.29 15.87 -13.56
C ALA A 627 -26.19 16.93 -12.46
N GLY A 628 -25.03 17.62 -12.36
CA GLY A 628 -24.82 18.76 -11.47
C GLY A 628 -25.71 19.95 -11.82
N ILE A 629 -25.87 20.25 -13.11
CA ILE A 629 -26.81 21.29 -13.60
C ILE A 629 -28.24 20.90 -13.26
N PHE A 630 -28.63 19.66 -13.57
CA PHE A 630 -29.98 19.14 -13.34
C PHE A 630 -30.40 19.16 -11.86
N ARG A 631 -29.44 18.97 -10.95
CA ARG A 631 -29.65 19.03 -9.49
C ARG A 631 -29.54 20.43 -8.91
N GLY A 632 -29.37 21.46 -9.71
CA GLY A 632 -29.16 22.83 -9.25
C GLY A 632 -27.85 23.07 -8.51
N LEU A 633 -26.89 22.10 -8.61
CA LEU A 633 -25.56 22.19 -8.01
C LEU A 633 -24.64 23.17 -8.76
N LEU A 634 -24.92 23.40 -10.04
CA LEU A 634 -24.16 24.31 -10.91
C LEU A 634 -25.12 25.29 -11.56
N LYS A 635 -24.71 26.55 -11.70
CA LYS A 635 -25.39 27.48 -12.58
C LYS A 635 -25.31 26.95 -14.02
N PRO A 636 -26.38 27.07 -14.83
CA PRO A 636 -26.39 26.57 -16.20
C PRO A 636 -25.16 26.99 -17.01
N ASP A 637 -24.78 28.26 -16.89
CA ASP A 637 -23.61 28.82 -17.60
C ASP A 637 -22.28 28.15 -17.20
N THR A 638 -22.08 27.91 -15.91
CA THR A 638 -20.85 27.26 -15.40
C THR A 638 -20.81 25.78 -15.80
N GLY A 639 -21.94 25.09 -15.73
CA GLY A 639 -22.05 23.71 -16.14
C GLY A 639 -21.86 23.51 -17.64
N PHE A 640 -22.42 24.42 -18.47
CA PHE A 640 -22.24 24.40 -19.91
C PHE A 640 -20.79 24.67 -20.29
N LEU A 641 -20.14 25.67 -19.65
CA LEU A 641 -18.72 25.98 -19.87
C LEU A 641 -17.83 24.79 -19.51
N LEU A 642 -18.06 24.13 -18.39
CA LEU A 642 -17.33 22.94 -17.98
C LEU A 642 -17.55 21.78 -18.96
N GLY A 643 -18.79 21.54 -19.39
CA GLY A 643 -19.10 20.53 -20.40
C GLY A 643 -18.42 20.80 -21.73
N PHE A 644 -18.42 22.07 -22.17
CA PHE A 644 -17.75 22.51 -23.39
C PHE A 644 -16.22 22.35 -23.29
N LEU A 645 -15.61 22.75 -22.18
CA LEU A 645 -14.18 22.57 -21.92
C LEU A 645 -13.80 21.10 -21.85
N PHE A 646 -14.62 20.24 -21.26
CA PHE A 646 -14.43 18.81 -21.29
C PHE A 646 -14.49 18.23 -22.70
N LEU A 647 -15.48 18.63 -23.49
CA LEU A 647 -15.65 18.17 -24.87
C LEU A 647 -14.51 18.63 -25.79
N THR A 648 -14.13 19.91 -25.71
CA THR A 648 -13.01 20.44 -26.49
C THR A 648 -11.69 19.81 -26.10
N SER A 649 -11.46 19.60 -24.81
CA SER A 649 -10.28 18.91 -24.30
C SER A 649 -10.26 17.43 -24.73
N LEU A 650 -11.41 16.75 -24.77
CA LEU A 650 -11.53 15.39 -25.33
C LEU A 650 -11.17 15.36 -26.82
N CYS A 651 -11.72 16.31 -27.61
CA CYS A 651 -11.41 16.41 -29.05
C CYS A 651 -9.92 16.68 -29.31
N ILE A 652 -9.32 17.62 -28.56
CA ILE A 652 -7.88 17.89 -28.62
C ILE A 652 -7.07 16.66 -28.26
N TRP A 653 -7.43 15.96 -27.18
CA TRP A 653 -6.74 14.73 -26.75
C TRP A 653 -6.83 13.64 -27.82
N VAL A 654 -8.01 13.41 -28.42
CA VAL A 654 -8.21 12.44 -29.52
C VAL A 654 -7.31 12.77 -30.71
N ILE A 655 -7.32 14.04 -31.16
CA ILE A 655 -6.52 14.51 -32.28
C ILE A 655 -5.02 14.36 -32.01
N VAL A 656 -4.57 14.82 -30.84
CA VAL A 656 -3.15 14.78 -30.46
C VAL A 656 -2.69 13.33 -30.33
N LYS A 657 -3.50 12.43 -29.76
CA LYS A 657 -3.15 11.02 -29.63
C LYS A 657 -3.11 10.29 -30.96
N ALA A 658 -4.01 10.59 -31.87
CA ALA A 658 -4.00 10.06 -33.25
C ALA A 658 -2.75 10.51 -34.04
N ALA A 659 -2.23 11.71 -33.74
CA ALA A 659 -1.08 12.29 -34.42
C ALA A 659 0.28 11.90 -33.81
N LEU A 660 0.33 11.33 -32.58
CA LEU A 660 1.58 11.08 -31.85
C LEU A 660 1.95 9.58 -31.82
N PRO A 661 2.99 9.17 -32.54
CA PRO A 661 3.49 7.79 -32.49
C PRO A 661 4.33 7.48 -31.24
N ASP A 662 4.80 8.49 -30.50
CA ASP A 662 5.68 8.29 -29.33
C ASP A 662 4.90 8.14 -28.01
N LYS A 663 5.13 7.04 -27.31
CA LYS A 663 4.54 6.72 -26.00
C LYS A 663 4.81 7.81 -24.94
N LYS A 664 6.01 8.39 -24.92
CA LYS A 664 6.41 9.43 -23.96
C LYS A 664 5.57 10.68 -24.13
N MET A 665 5.38 11.11 -25.38
CA MET A 665 4.56 12.27 -25.73
C MET A 665 3.08 12.02 -25.40
N SER A 666 2.58 10.81 -25.66
CA SER A 666 1.21 10.43 -25.30
C SER A 666 0.95 10.50 -23.78
N PHE A 667 1.91 10.09 -22.95
CA PHE A 667 1.83 10.25 -21.50
C PHE A 667 1.86 11.71 -21.06
N ALA A 668 2.74 12.53 -21.63
CA ALA A 668 2.83 13.94 -21.31
C ALA A 668 1.53 14.68 -21.62
N VAL A 669 0.94 14.42 -22.78
CA VAL A 669 -0.34 15.02 -23.20
C VAL A 669 -1.49 14.55 -22.31
N THR A 670 -1.53 13.27 -21.95
CA THR A 670 -2.53 12.75 -21.02
C THR A 670 -2.40 13.39 -19.63
N GLY A 671 -1.18 13.57 -19.14
CA GLY A 671 -0.91 14.26 -17.88
C GLY A 671 -1.34 15.73 -17.90
N ALA A 672 -1.02 16.47 -18.97
CA ALA A 672 -1.41 17.86 -19.13
C ALA A 672 -2.94 18.02 -19.21
N PHE A 673 -3.61 17.12 -19.92
CA PHE A 673 -5.06 17.09 -20.01
C PHE A 673 -5.72 16.80 -18.64
N LEU A 674 -5.23 15.78 -17.91
CA LEU A 674 -5.72 15.45 -16.59
C LEU A 674 -5.50 16.60 -15.60
N PHE A 675 -4.34 17.27 -15.68
CA PHE A 675 -4.07 18.47 -14.89
C PHE A 675 -5.11 19.56 -15.14
N LEU A 676 -5.39 19.88 -16.41
CA LEU A 676 -6.37 20.90 -16.76
C LEU A 676 -7.77 20.57 -16.23
N THR A 677 -8.18 19.31 -16.38
CA THR A 677 -9.46 18.82 -15.89
C THR A 677 -9.58 18.95 -14.37
N LEU A 678 -8.54 18.53 -13.64
CA LEU A 678 -8.51 18.61 -12.18
C LEU A 678 -8.44 20.07 -11.72
N TYR A 679 -7.70 20.92 -12.41
CA TYR A 679 -7.62 22.35 -12.10
C TYR A 679 -9.00 23.03 -12.25
N LEU A 680 -9.74 22.74 -13.32
CA LEU A 680 -11.11 23.23 -13.50
C LEU A 680 -12.06 22.70 -12.44
N GLY A 681 -11.91 21.43 -12.07
CA GLY A 681 -12.69 20.85 -10.96
C GLY A 681 -12.45 21.56 -9.63
N VAL A 682 -11.19 21.89 -9.34
CA VAL A 682 -10.79 22.58 -8.11
C VAL A 682 -11.17 24.06 -8.12
N SER A 683 -11.06 24.73 -9.28
CA SER A 683 -11.31 26.17 -9.40
C SER A 683 -12.79 26.53 -9.51
N GLU A 684 -13.62 25.64 -10.04
CA GLU A 684 -15.04 25.94 -10.33
C GLU A 684 -16.02 25.01 -9.57
N LEU A 685 -15.85 23.67 -9.65
CA LEU A 685 -16.80 22.73 -9.05
C LEU A 685 -16.73 22.69 -7.53
N LEU A 686 -15.52 22.63 -6.98
CA LEU A 686 -15.34 22.54 -5.53
C LEU A 686 -15.82 23.81 -4.80
N PRO A 687 -15.57 25.05 -5.28
CA PRO A 687 -16.13 26.25 -4.69
C PRO A 687 -17.66 26.28 -4.73
N ALA A 688 -18.27 25.87 -5.86
CA ALA A 688 -19.72 25.80 -6.00
C ALA A 688 -20.33 24.81 -5.00
N TYR A 689 -19.72 23.61 -4.85
CA TYR A 689 -20.12 22.62 -3.85
C TYR A 689 -20.03 23.18 -2.42
N ASN A 690 -18.89 23.81 -2.06
CA ASN A 690 -18.67 24.35 -0.73
C ASN A 690 -19.68 25.46 -0.37
N GLN A 691 -20.08 26.28 -1.34
CA GLN A 691 -21.09 27.31 -1.10
C GLN A 691 -22.46 26.75 -0.70
N LEU A 692 -22.85 25.58 -1.24
CA LEU A 692 -24.12 24.92 -0.91
C LEU A 692 -24.13 24.29 0.49
N PHE A 693 -22.98 23.83 0.95
CA PHE A 693 -22.85 23.11 2.24
C PHE A 693 -22.24 23.95 3.35
N SER A 694 -22.04 25.26 3.12
CA SER A 694 -21.45 26.18 4.09
C SER A 694 -22.42 27.28 4.52
N ILE A 695 -22.31 27.66 5.77
CA ILE A 695 -23.04 28.77 6.36
C ILE A 695 -22.56 30.13 5.86
N ARG A 696 -21.25 30.28 5.57
CA ARG A 696 -20.61 31.56 5.22
C ARG A 696 -21.29 32.30 4.05
N GLY A 697 -21.66 31.56 2.99
CA GLY A 697 -22.29 32.14 1.82
C GLY A 697 -23.62 32.82 2.15
N GLN A 698 -24.41 32.15 2.97
CA GLN A 698 -25.73 32.63 3.43
C GLN A 698 -25.57 33.77 4.45
N LEU A 699 -24.67 33.64 5.41
CA LEU A 699 -24.38 34.70 6.37
C LEU A 699 -23.93 36.00 5.69
N ARG A 700 -23.03 35.91 4.73
CA ARG A 700 -22.57 37.11 3.98
C ARG A 700 -23.67 37.78 3.19
N ALA A 701 -24.60 37.03 2.63
CA ALA A 701 -25.75 37.60 1.94
C ALA A 701 -26.62 38.40 2.92
N HIS A 702 -26.98 37.84 4.07
CA HIS A 702 -27.78 38.49 5.10
C HIS A 702 -27.06 39.67 5.77
N LEU A 703 -25.76 39.57 6.09
CA LEU A 703 -24.98 40.64 6.73
C LEU A 703 -24.72 41.83 5.78
N LYS A 704 -24.66 41.62 4.46
CA LYS A 704 -24.59 42.70 3.48
C LYS A 704 -25.88 43.52 3.41
N PHE A 705 -27.04 42.89 3.57
CA PHE A 705 -28.31 43.60 3.54
C PHE A 705 -28.50 44.46 4.80
N GLU A 706 -28.00 44.04 5.95
CA GLU A 706 -28.35 44.69 7.22
C GLU A 706 -27.24 45.48 7.90
N LYS A 707 -26.24 45.91 7.29
CA LYS A 707 -25.13 46.77 7.84
C LYS A 707 -24.81 46.62 9.36
N LYS A 708 -25.58 45.80 10.13
CA LYS A 708 -25.51 45.61 11.56
C LYS A 708 -25.16 44.15 11.87
N LYS A 709 -24.07 43.95 12.60
CA LYS A 709 -23.68 42.62 13.08
C LYS A 709 -24.74 42.13 14.09
N PRO A 710 -25.19 40.86 14.03
CA PRO A 710 -26.07 40.29 15.03
C PRO A 710 -25.36 40.22 16.38
N SER A 711 -26.09 40.61 17.45
CA SER A 711 -25.60 40.43 18.82
C SER A 711 -25.82 38.99 19.31
N LEU A 712 -26.80 38.30 18.71
CA LEU A 712 -27.22 36.97 19.13
C LEU A 712 -27.60 36.14 17.88
N VAL A 713 -27.13 34.89 17.89
CA VAL A 713 -27.45 33.89 16.87
C VAL A 713 -27.99 32.64 17.53
N VAL A 714 -29.06 32.12 17.01
CA VAL A 714 -29.66 30.85 17.46
C VAL A 714 -29.41 29.77 16.38
N CYS A 715 -28.93 28.61 16.78
CA CYS A 715 -28.73 27.42 15.94
C CYS A 715 -29.75 26.34 16.28
N TYR A 716 -30.41 25.74 15.23
CA TYR A 716 -31.37 24.66 15.40
C TYR A 716 -31.32 23.69 14.21
N PRO A 717 -31.30 22.37 14.39
CA PRO A 717 -31.46 21.59 15.64
C PRO A 717 -30.11 21.25 16.34
N HIS A 718 -29.02 21.83 15.95
CA HIS A 718 -27.70 21.65 16.57
C HIS A 718 -26.80 22.85 16.28
N LEU A 719 -25.74 22.99 17.04
CA LEU A 719 -24.74 24.01 16.80
C LEU A 719 -23.92 23.63 15.55
N TRP A 720 -23.69 24.58 14.66
CA TRP A 720 -22.73 24.43 13.55
C TRP A 720 -21.37 24.94 13.99
N ASP A 721 -20.35 24.10 13.85
CA ASP A 721 -18.98 24.41 14.29
C ASP A 721 -18.39 25.66 13.61
N SER A 722 -18.85 26.02 12.41
CA SER A 722 -18.42 27.25 11.72
C SER A 722 -19.17 28.52 12.13
N ALA A 723 -20.24 28.44 12.89
CA ALA A 723 -21.01 29.63 13.29
C ALA A 723 -20.17 30.58 14.17
N PRO A 724 -19.50 30.15 15.24
CA PRO A 724 -18.58 31.00 16.02
C PRO A 724 -17.37 31.47 15.19
N PHE A 725 -16.87 30.65 14.26
CA PHE A 725 -15.76 31.02 13.40
C PHE A 725 -16.06 32.24 12.51
N TYR A 726 -17.27 32.27 11.91
CA TYR A 726 -17.67 33.36 11.01
C TYR A 726 -18.30 34.54 11.74
N LEU A 727 -18.69 34.36 13.00
CA LEU A 727 -19.33 35.37 13.84
C LEU A 727 -18.61 35.51 15.19
N PRO A 728 -17.35 35.95 15.21
CA PRO A 728 -16.47 35.84 16.38
C PRO A 728 -16.88 36.69 17.59
N GLU A 729 -17.67 37.75 17.40
CA GLU A 729 -18.11 38.69 18.45
C GLU A 729 -19.59 38.51 18.84
N THR A 730 -20.22 37.40 18.34
CA THR A 730 -21.66 37.17 18.48
C THR A 730 -21.91 36.05 19.47
N GLU A 731 -22.85 36.22 20.37
CA GLU A 731 -23.31 35.13 21.23
C GLU A 731 -24.03 34.08 20.37
N VAL A 732 -23.59 32.82 20.43
CA VAL A 732 -24.20 31.72 19.67
C VAL A 732 -24.81 30.72 20.63
N ILE A 733 -26.12 30.55 20.54
CA ILE A 733 -26.91 29.62 21.38
C ILE A 733 -27.45 28.51 20.49
N SER A 734 -27.47 27.29 20.96
CA SER A 734 -28.05 26.17 20.21
C SER A 734 -29.16 25.47 20.97
N PHE A 735 -30.16 25.00 20.24
CA PHE A 735 -31.25 24.19 20.76
C PHE A 735 -31.33 22.87 19.97
N SER A 736 -31.52 21.78 20.69
CA SER A 736 -31.80 20.47 20.11
C SER A 736 -33.25 20.33 19.67
N ARG A 737 -33.58 19.25 18.95
CA ARG A 737 -34.96 18.97 18.56
C ARG A 737 -35.90 18.78 19.76
N SER A 738 -35.40 18.24 20.87
CA SER A 738 -36.16 18.11 22.13
C SER A 738 -36.42 19.42 22.81
N GLU A 739 -35.65 20.46 22.53
CA GLU A 739 -35.74 21.80 23.11
C GLU A 739 -36.47 22.80 22.19
N LYS A 740 -37.15 22.35 21.15
CA LYS A 740 -37.84 23.18 20.16
C LYS A 740 -38.79 24.19 20.80
N SER A 741 -39.62 23.76 21.78
CA SER A 741 -40.59 24.64 22.48
C SER A 741 -39.86 25.74 23.29
N GLN A 742 -38.73 25.39 23.92
CA GLN A 742 -37.90 26.35 24.63
C GLN A 742 -37.28 27.38 23.68
N MET A 743 -36.83 26.92 22.51
CA MET A 743 -36.33 27.81 21.46
C MET A 743 -37.40 28.81 20.99
N ILE A 744 -38.60 28.34 20.71
CA ILE A 744 -39.72 29.23 20.28
C ILE A 744 -40.00 30.25 21.38
N LEU A 745 -40.07 29.83 22.63
CA LEU A 745 -40.25 30.74 23.75
C LEU A 745 -39.11 31.78 23.85
N PHE A 746 -37.87 31.34 23.67
CA PHE A 746 -36.70 32.20 23.66
C PHE A 746 -36.74 33.24 22.53
N LEU A 747 -37.09 32.82 21.31
CA LEU A 747 -37.24 33.70 20.15
C LEU A 747 -38.37 34.69 20.31
N ASN A 748 -39.44 34.30 21.00
CA ASN A 748 -40.55 35.19 21.33
C ASN A 748 -40.15 36.34 22.28
N GLN A 749 -39.29 36.07 23.23
CA GLN A 749 -38.74 37.06 24.15
C GLN A 749 -37.68 37.98 23.51
N ARG A 750 -37.01 37.50 22.46
CA ARG A 750 -35.91 38.22 21.81
C ARG A 750 -36.13 38.30 20.28
N PRO A 751 -37.11 39.10 19.83
CA PRO A 751 -37.24 39.38 18.40
C PRO A 751 -36.00 40.13 17.90
N ASN A 752 -35.69 40.01 16.64
CA ASN A 752 -34.43 40.44 15.97
C ASN A 752 -33.21 39.52 16.26
N THR A 753 -33.46 38.24 16.36
CA THR A 753 -32.45 37.22 16.48
C THR A 753 -32.16 36.61 15.08
N LEU A 754 -30.88 36.44 14.76
CA LEU A 754 -30.48 35.68 13.55
C LEU A 754 -30.60 34.18 13.86
N LEU A 755 -31.39 33.47 13.04
CA LEU A 755 -31.59 32.04 13.19
C LEU A 755 -30.91 31.28 12.08
N LEU A 756 -30.09 30.31 12.44
CA LEU A 756 -29.56 29.28 11.59
C LEU A 756 -30.40 28.01 11.80
N ILE A 757 -31.08 27.55 10.75
CA ILE A 757 -31.96 26.38 10.83
C ILE A 757 -31.63 25.39 9.71
N LYS A 758 -31.70 24.10 10.02
CA LYS A 758 -31.57 23.07 8.98
C LYS A 758 -32.72 23.20 7.97
N SER A 759 -32.32 23.25 6.69
CA SER A 759 -33.29 23.37 5.59
C SER A 759 -34.19 22.13 5.49
N GLY A 760 -35.37 22.28 4.88
CA GLY A 760 -36.32 21.19 4.68
C GLY A 760 -37.37 21.07 5.80
N LYS A 761 -37.48 19.93 6.46
CA LYS A 761 -38.51 19.60 7.45
C LYS A 761 -38.47 20.53 8.67
N ASP A 762 -37.30 20.70 9.27
CA ASP A 762 -37.09 21.50 10.49
C ASP A 762 -37.55 22.97 10.26
N ARG A 763 -37.20 23.54 9.08
CA ARG A 763 -37.66 24.89 8.70
C ARG A 763 -39.16 24.97 8.52
N LYS A 764 -39.79 24.02 7.82
CA LYS A 764 -41.22 24.02 7.58
C LYS A 764 -42.01 23.95 8.89
N GLU A 765 -41.63 23.06 9.77
CA GLU A 765 -42.24 22.89 11.08
C GLU A 765 -42.10 24.15 11.95
N LEU A 766 -40.91 24.79 11.94
CA LEU A 766 -40.72 26.02 12.70
C LEU A 766 -41.63 27.13 12.21
N VAL A 767 -41.71 27.38 10.89
CA VAL A 767 -42.55 28.45 10.32
C VAL A 767 -44.02 28.24 10.67
N GLN A 768 -44.48 26.99 10.79
CA GLN A 768 -45.89 26.68 11.18
C GLN A 768 -46.14 26.89 12.67
N GLU A 769 -45.14 26.71 13.53
CA GLU A 769 -45.30 26.78 14.99
C GLU A 769 -44.85 28.14 15.58
N LEU A 770 -44.31 29.04 14.75
CA LEU A 770 -43.96 30.37 15.20
C LEU A 770 -45.24 31.17 15.65
N PRO A 771 -45.16 31.95 16.77
CA PRO A 771 -46.23 32.84 17.16
C PRO A 771 -46.64 33.78 16.03
N GLN A 772 -47.96 34.08 15.92
CA GLN A 772 -48.51 34.83 14.79
C GLN A 772 -47.93 36.23 14.59
N HIS A 773 -47.38 36.82 15.65
CA HIS A 773 -46.74 38.15 15.64
C HIS A 773 -45.25 38.11 15.26
N LEU A 774 -44.67 36.92 15.07
CA LEU A 774 -43.34 36.75 14.59
C LEU A 774 -43.32 36.24 13.16
N GLU A 775 -42.29 36.62 12.44
CA GLU A 775 -41.99 36.11 11.09
C GLU A 775 -40.54 35.71 10.96
N PHE A 776 -40.30 34.71 10.11
CA PHE A 776 -38.95 34.26 9.71
C PHE A 776 -38.62 34.77 8.32
N ILE A 777 -37.78 35.80 8.26
CA ILE A 777 -37.39 36.46 7.01
C ILE A 777 -36.07 35.84 6.52
N THR A 778 -36.10 35.30 5.31
CA THR A 778 -34.95 34.68 4.70
C THR A 778 -34.93 34.90 3.19
N ASP A 779 -33.76 35.27 2.64
CA ASP A 779 -33.56 35.46 1.21
C ASP A 779 -32.94 34.19 0.57
N ALA A 780 -32.45 33.24 1.38
CA ALA A 780 -31.77 32.07 0.88
C ALA A 780 -32.70 30.88 0.73
N GLN A 781 -32.89 30.40 -0.49
CA GLN A 781 -33.70 29.19 -0.78
C GLN A 781 -32.82 27.95 -1.05
N GLN A 782 -31.49 28.06 -1.11
CA GLN A 782 -30.61 26.98 -1.51
C GLN A 782 -29.56 26.65 -0.43
N GLY A 783 -29.48 25.38 -0.06
CA GLY A 783 -28.43 24.83 0.84
C GLY A 783 -29.02 23.95 1.94
N THR A 784 -28.13 23.32 2.69
CA THR A 784 -28.50 22.44 3.84
C THR A 784 -28.89 23.21 5.07
N VAL A 785 -28.50 24.49 5.18
CA VAL A 785 -28.82 25.42 6.27
C VAL A 785 -29.52 26.63 5.68
N THR A 786 -30.56 27.05 6.32
CA THR A 786 -31.26 28.33 6.01
C THR A 786 -30.89 29.33 7.08
N VAL A 787 -30.45 30.50 6.69
CA VAL A 787 -30.19 31.64 7.56
C VAL A 787 -31.28 32.66 7.40
N GLY A 788 -31.80 33.22 8.44
CA GLY A 788 -32.82 34.26 8.41
C GLY A 788 -33.02 34.96 9.74
N TRP A 789 -33.73 36.08 9.72
CA TRP A 789 -34.06 36.85 10.89
C TRP A 789 -35.42 36.50 11.44
N ILE A 790 -35.52 36.37 12.74
CA ILE A 790 -36.82 36.38 13.44
C ILE A 790 -37.17 37.82 13.79
N ARG A 791 -38.28 38.32 13.26
CA ARG A 791 -38.75 39.71 13.51
C ARG A 791 -40.20 39.72 13.94
N LYS A 792 -40.60 40.82 14.57
CA LYS A 792 -42.03 41.13 14.78
C LYS A 792 -42.62 41.56 13.43
N LYS A 793 -43.78 41.03 13.09
CA LYS A 793 -44.54 41.52 11.94
C LYS A 793 -44.86 42.99 12.18
N SER A 794 -44.56 43.86 11.20
CA SER A 794 -44.98 45.23 11.23
C SER A 794 -46.52 45.31 11.04
N ASP A 795 -47.18 46.22 11.75
CA ASP A 795 -48.64 46.38 11.71
C ASP A 795 -49.20 46.67 10.31
N GLU A 796 -48.36 47.12 9.38
CA GLU A 796 -48.74 47.34 7.97
C GLU A 796 -49.09 46.04 7.20
N HIS A 797 -48.60 44.89 7.62
CA HIS A 797 -48.94 43.60 6.97
C HIS A 797 -50.20 42.93 7.59
N LEU A 798 -50.65 43.40 8.74
CA LEU A 798 -51.89 42.91 9.36
C LEU A 798 -53.15 43.57 8.75
N GLN A 799 -53.02 44.73 8.10
CA GLN A 799 -54.14 45.42 7.44
C GLN A 799 -54.38 44.99 5.96
N GLY A 800 -53.37 44.28 5.33
CA GLY A 800 -53.49 43.87 3.93
C GLY A 800 -54.36 42.65 3.65
N ASN A 801 -54.85 41.93 4.68
CA ASN A 801 -55.72 40.75 4.51
C ASN A 801 -57.16 40.96 4.90
N LEU A 802 -57.61 42.20 4.99
CA LEU A 802 -58.97 42.58 5.29
C LEU A 802 -59.64 43.47 4.18
N VAL A 803 -59.48 43.10 2.92
CA VAL A 803 -60.37 43.64 1.86
C VAL A 803 -60.80 42.46 0.97
N PRO A 804 -62.13 42.34 0.75
CA PRO A 804 -62.86 41.17 0.31
C PRO A 804 -62.50 40.67 -1.09
#